data_5daaab47fcac934a6c0bb2f0c06b0c9b
#
_entry.id   5daaab47fcac934a6c0bb2f0c06b0c9b
#
_cell.length_a   1.000
_cell.length_b   1.000
_cell.length_c   1.000
_cell.angle_alpha   90.00
_cell.angle_beta   90.00
_cell.angle_gamma   90.00
#
_symmetry.space_group_name_H-M   'P 1'
#
loop_
_entity.id
_entity.type
_entity.pdbx_description
1 polymer ?
#
loop_
_entity_poly.entity_id
_entity_poly.type
_entity_poly.pdbx_seq_one_letter_code
_entity_poly.pdbx_strand_id
1 'polypeptide(L)'
;MNIEEMSVNAIRVLSADAIQKANSGHPGLPLGTAPIAYELFSKHMNYNPQNPEWINRDRFVLSGGHGSMLLYSLFHLFGIGNLSLDEVKNFRQFGSLTPGHPEYGHTVGVEATTGPLGQGMAMAVGMAMAEAHLASVFNKEGYPVVDHYTYVLGGDGCMMEGISSECFSLAGTLGLSKLIVFYDSNNISIEGSTDIAFTEDVVTRFKAFGFQTIEVEDGNDLCAIGKAIEEAKADKTRPSLIKVNTLIGYGCPAKQGKASAHGEPLGVDNVAALKENIGWPCKGDFEVPQEVYDHYKELSANMAKAEDKWNELFASYVEKYPEMKELWDNYFDGYDMSDLFNSDEYWAKGDKAEATRNTSGTILNMIKKAMPNLIGGSADLAPSNKTNLKDAGDFSKDNYAGSNLHFGVREQAMAAIGNGLMLHGGLKAFVATFFVFSDYVKPMARLTALMQLPLTYVFTHDSIGVGEDGPTHEPIEQLAAFRSLPGFTVFRPCDRTETAAAWMYAVENECGPTGLVLTRQNLPQMEGSSKDALKGGYVIADSQKEVPDAIIIASGSEVSLAVNAKEELIKDGIDVRVVSMPSMELFDKQSAEYKESVLPNAVRKRVAVEALSDFGWYKYVGLDGRVIAMEGFGASGPAATLFEHFGFTVDNVVKTVKEVIG
;
A
#
# COMPACT_ATOMS: atom_id res chain seq x y z
N MET A 1 30.91 31.76 0.08
CA MET A 1 29.72 30.88 0.27
C MET A 1 28.98 31.41 1.49
N ASN A 2 27.70 31.71 1.36
CA ASN A 2 26.85 32.05 2.51
C ASN A 2 26.40 30.80 3.26
N ILE A 3 25.72 30.95 4.39
CA ILE A 3 25.31 29.81 5.24
C ILE A 3 24.30 28.90 4.55
N GLU A 4 23.38 29.41 3.75
CA GLU A 4 22.40 28.61 3.01
C GLU A 4 23.09 27.77 1.93
N GLU A 5 23.99 28.35 1.15
CA GLU A 5 24.80 27.62 0.16
C GLU A 5 25.64 26.52 0.82
N MET A 6 26.22 26.78 1.99
CA MET A 6 26.96 25.79 2.76
C MET A 6 26.04 24.67 3.25
N SER A 7 24.83 25.00 3.69
CA SER A 7 23.86 24.05 4.16
C SER A 7 23.37 23.13 3.04
N VAL A 8 23.10 23.67 1.86
CA VAL A 8 22.80 22.88 0.66
C VAL A 8 23.96 21.96 0.30
N ASN A 9 25.18 22.49 0.32
CA ASN A 9 26.38 21.72 -0.02
C ASN A 9 26.69 20.63 1.03
N ALA A 10 26.29 20.80 2.30
CA ALA A 10 26.39 19.76 3.31
C ALA A 10 25.55 18.51 2.92
N ILE A 11 24.33 18.71 2.41
CA ILE A 11 23.50 17.63 1.90
C ILE A 11 24.21 16.90 0.76
N ARG A 12 24.78 17.65 -0.19
CA ARG A 12 25.52 17.09 -1.34
C ARG A 12 26.73 16.28 -0.90
N VAL A 13 27.55 16.84 -0.02
CA VAL A 13 28.80 16.21 0.45
C VAL A 13 28.51 14.95 1.26
N LEU A 14 27.59 15.01 2.24
CA LEU A 14 27.22 13.83 3.03
C LEU A 14 26.68 12.72 2.14
N SER A 15 25.87 13.06 1.14
CA SER A 15 25.34 12.08 0.17
C SER A 15 26.46 11.45 -0.67
N ALA A 16 27.36 12.25 -1.18
CA ALA A 16 28.48 11.76 -1.99
C ALA A 16 29.45 10.87 -1.18
N ASP A 17 29.79 11.30 0.04
CA ASP A 17 30.69 10.57 0.93
C ASP A 17 30.08 9.21 1.37
N ALA A 18 28.79 9.19 1.72
CA ALA A 18 28.10 7.96 2.13
C ALA A 18 28.01 6.94 0.99
N ILE A 19 27.64 7.40 -0.21
CA ILE A 19 27.55 6.57 -1.39
C ILE A 19 28.94 6.06 -1.79
N GLN A 20 29.96 6.90 -1.73
CA GLN A 20 31.33 6.52 -2.05
C GLN A 20 31.86 5.49 -1.04
N LYS A 21 31.64 5.71 0.26
CA LYS A 21 32.02 4.75 1.31
C LYS A 21 31.34 3.40 1.15
N ALA A 22 30.04 3.40 0.87
CA ALA A 22 29.28 2.18 0.63
C ALA A 22 29.67 1.47 -0.69
N ASN A 23 30.37 2.17 -1.57
CA ASN A 23 30.66 1.75 -2.95
C ASN A 23 29.38 1.29 -3.71
N SER A 24 28.24 1.88 -3.36
CA SER A 24 26.92 1.58 -3.90
C SER A 24 25.94 2.70 -3.62
N GLY A 25 25.13 3.10 -4.58
CA GLY A 25 24.09 4.11 -4.41
C GLY A 25 23.97 5.05 -5.60
N HIS A 26 23.07 6.03 -5.48
CA HIS A 26 22.67 6.93 -6.55
C HIS A 26 22.97 8.38 -6.15
N PRO A 27 24.12 8.94 -6.54
CA PRO A 27 24.50 10.29 -6.12
C PRO A 27 23.79 11.39 -6.93
N GLY A 28 23.34 11.09 -8.14
CA GLY A 28 22.90 12.10 -9.10
C GLY A 28 21.73 12.95 -8.62
N LEU A 29 20.66 12.31 -8.14
CA LEU A 29 19.47 12.99 -7.63
C LEU A 29 19.78 13.84 -6.37
N PRO A 30 20.41 13.30 -5.30
CA PRO A 30 20.75 14.10 -4.14
C PRO A 30 21.58 15.35 -4.46
N LEU A 31 22.54 15.24 -5.37
CA LEU A 31 23.39 16.37 -5.78
C LEU A 31 22.62 17.45 -6.56
N GLY A 32 21.67 17.03 -7.43
CA GLY A 32 20.86 17.95 -8.22
C GLY A 32 19.75 18.62 -7.41
N THR A 33 19.09 17.87 -6.52
CA THR A 33 17.88 18.33 -5.84
C THR A 33 18.06 18.82 -4.39
N ALA A 34 19.30 18.83 -3.88
CA ALA A 34 19.60 19.36 -2.55
C ALA A 34 19.01 20.77 -2.29
N PRO A 35 19.03 21.72 -3.25
CA PRO A 35 18.42 23.04 -3.05
C PRO A 35 16.91 22.98 -2.86
N ILE A 36 16.19 22.12 -3.62
CA ILE A 36 14.74 21.93 -3.51
C ILE A 36 14.41 21.47 -2.10
N ALA A 37 15.10 20.43 -1.64
CA ALA A 37 14.86 19.84 -0.34
C ALA A 37 15.21 20.80 0.81
N TYR A 38 16.35 21.51 0.72
CA TYR A 38 16.74 22.52 1.69
C TYR A 38 15.71 23.65 1.81
N GLU A 39 15.34 24.27 0.67
CA GLU A 39 14.39 25.39 0.67
C GLU A 39 13.02 24.96 1.21
N LEU A 40 12.52 23.78 0.80
CA LEU A 40 11.27 23.24 1.26
C LEU A 40 11.27 23.03 2.78
N PHE A 41 12.23 22.26 3.31
CA PHE A 41 12.26 21.90 4.73
C PHE A 41 12.56 23.13 5.61
N SER A 42 13.49 23.99 5.20
CA SER A 42 13.91 25.11 6.04
C SER A 42 12.92 26.26 6.16
N LYS A 43 12.05 26.45 5.14
CA LYS A 43 11.22 27.68 5.07
C LYS A 43 9.73 27.44 4.83
N HIS A 44 9.34 26.28 4.28
CA HIS A 44 7.98 26.09 3.79
C HIS A 44 7.19 24.96 4.43
N MET A 45 7.85 23.98 5.05
CA MET A 45 7.18 22.88 5.72
C MET A 45 6.78 23.24 7.16
N ASN A 46 5.53 22.98 7.52
CA ASN A 46 5.07 22.86 8.90
C ASN A 46 5.44 21.47 9.40
N TYR A 47 6.52 21.35 10.14
CA TYR A 47 7.07 20.08 10.58
C TYR A 47 7.79 20.24 11.92
N ASN A 48 7.76 19.23 12.78
CA ASN A 48 8.58 19.22 13.99
C ASN A 48 9.64 18.12 13.89
N PRO A 49 10.92 18.45 13.70
CA PRO A 49 12.00 17.46 13.66
C PRO A 49 12.12 16.60 14.93
N GLN A 50 11.65 17.10 16.09
CA GLN A 50 11.64 16.37 17.36
C GLN A 50 10.44 15.45 17.51
N ASN A 51 9.35 15.70 16.75
CA ASN A 51 8.16 14.86 16.69
C ASN A 51 7.74 14.62 15.24
N PRO A 52 8.46 13.76 14.51
CA PRO A 52 8.19 13.48 13.10
C PRO A 52 6.87 12.72 12.87
N GLU A 53 6.17 12.35 13.93
CA GLU A 53 4.85 11.69 13.87
C GLU A 53 3.70 12.65 14.20
N TRP A 54 3.96 13.94 14.40
CA TRP A 54 2.92 14.94 14.63
C TRP A 54 1.82 14.84 13.55
N ILE A 55 0.57 14.72 13.99
CA ILE A 55 -0.57 14.39 13.10
C ILE A 55 -0.75 15.45 12.00
N ASN A 56 -0.67 16.74 12.33
CA ASN A 56 -0.90 17.84 11.39
C ASN A 56 0.40 18.35 10.72
N ARG A 57 1.46 17.53 10.67
CA ARG A 57 2.68 17.87 9.94
C ARG A 57 2.45 17.86 8.43
N ASP A 58 3.16 18.70 7.70
CA ASP A 58 3.32 18.53 6.27
C ASP A 58 4.07 17.22 5.97
N ARG A 59 3.74 16.56 4.87
CA ARG A 59 4.34 15.28 4.47
C ARG A 59 5.23 15.46 3.26
N PHE A 60 6.38 14.79 3.29
CA PHE A 60 7.30 14.77 2.15
C PHE A 60 7.58 13.34 1.70
N VAL A 61 7.22 13.02 0.45
CA VAL A 61 7.45 11.72 -0.17
C VAL A 61 8.54 11.84 -1.23
N LEU A 62 9.65 11.13 -1.04
CA LEU A 62 10.67 10.97 -2.07
C LEU A 62 10.28 9.81 -2.99
N SER A 63 9.53 10.08 -4.06
CA SER A 63 9.12 9.05 -5.05
C SER A 63 10.31 8.52 -5.86
N GLY A 64 11.31 9.36 -6.12
CA GLY A 64 12.61 8.94 -6.63
C GLY A 64 13.46 8.28 -5.53
N GLY A 65 12.98 7.17 -4.95
CA GLY A 65 13.54 6.55 -3.75
C GLY A 65 15.00 6.10 -3.87
N HIS A 66 15.52 5.94 -5.10
CA HIS A 66 16.94 5.68 -5.33
C HIS A 66 17.83 6.81 -4.79
N GLY A 67 17.32 8.06 -4.73
CA GLY A 67 18.00 9.21 -4.13
C GLY A 67 17.93 9.26 -2.60
N SER A 68 17.78 8.14 -1.91
CA SER A 68 17.55 8.03 -0.46
C SER A 68 18.51 8.85 0.41
N MET A 69 19.76 9.01 -0.01
CA MET A 69 20.74 9.83 0.70
C MET A 69 20.34 11.30 0.81
N LEU A 70 19.47 11.82 -0.07
CA LEU A 70 18.87 13.15 0.11
C LEU A 70 18.12 13.24 1.45
N LEU A 71 17.23 12.26 1.70
CA LEU A 71 16.49 12.21 2.97
C LEU A 71 17.39 11.98 4.17
N TYR A 72 18.31 11.02 4.09
CA TYR A 72 19.15 10.68 5.24
C TYR A 72 20.10 11.82 5.61
N SER A 73 20.63 12.55 4.62
CA SER A 73 21.44 13.76 4.87
C SER A 73 20.62 14.87 5.52
N LEU A 74 19.38 15.09 5.04
CA LEU A 74 18.44 16.04 5.66
C LEU A 74 18.10 15.63 7.10
N PHE A 75 17.73 14.36 7.31
CA PHE A 75 17.32 13.86 8.62
C PHE A 75 18.45 14.00 9.65
N HIS A 76 19.70 13.68 9.24
CA HIS A 76 20.86 13.89 10.08
C HIS A 76 21.06 15.38 10.43
N LEU A 77 21.02 16.26 9.44
CA LEU A 77 21.28 17.69 9.63
C LEU A 77 20.19 18.38 10.46
N PHE A 78 18.90 18.08 10.21
CA PHE A 78 17.77 18.60 10.99
C PHE A 78 17.55 17.88 12.35
N GLY A 79 18.22 16.76 12.59
CA GLY A 79 18.03 15.94 13.79
C GLY A 79 16.74 15.13 13.82
N ILE A 80 16.12 14.87 12.66
CA ILE A 80 14.90 14.08 12.54
C ILE A 80 15.20 12.62 12.92
N GLY A 81 14.39 12.06 13.84
CA GLY A 81 14.55 10.68 14.30
C GLY A 81 15.89 10.41 15.00
N ASN A 82 16.64 11.46 15.38
CA ASN A 82 17.97 11.35 15.96
C ASN A 82 18.97 10.56 15.08
N LEU A 83 18.82 10.65 13.74
CA LEU A 83 19.68 9.93 12.79
C LEU A 83 21.13 10.40 12.93
N SER A 84 21.99 9.55 13.46
CA SER A 84 23.40 9.90 13.75
C SER A 84 24.27 9.93 12.49
N LEU A 85 25.42 10.63 12.57
CA LEU A 85 26.41 10.61 11.50
C LEU A 85 26.96 9.19 11.24
N ASP A 86 27.00 8.36 12.27
CA ASP A 86 27.47 6.97 12.11
C ASP A 86 26.47 6.12 11.32
N GLU A 87 25.17 6.37 11.45
CA GLU A 87 24.15 5.77 10.57
C GLU A 87 24.31 6.25 9.12
N VAL A 88 24.57 7.52 8.89
CA VAL A 88 24.89 8.05 7.55
C VAL A 88 26.13 7.37 6.97
N LYS A 89 27.20 7.17 7.77
CA LYS A 89 28.41 6.43 7.38
C LYS A 89 28.16 4.94 7.09
N ASN A 90 27.08 4.38 7.67
CA ASN A 90 26.69 2.97 7.50
C ASN A 90 25.61 2.79 6.41
N PHE A 91 25.49 3.74 5.50
CA PHE A 91 24.57 3.64 4.38
C PHE A 91 24.66 2.29 3.65
N ARG A 92 23.50 1.64 3.43
CA ARG A 92 23.36 0.33 2.78
C ARG A 92 24.06 -0.83 3.50
N GLN A 93 24.44 -0.68 4.79
CA GLN A 93 24.94 -1.80 5.56
C GLN A 93 23.79 -2.55 6.24
N PHE A 94 23.95 -3.86 6.40
CA PHE A 94 22.93 -4.66 7.07
C PHE A 94 22.67 -4.16 8.51
N GLY A 95 21.41 -3.90 8.82
CA GLY A 95 20.97 -3.44 10.14
C GLY A 95 21.12 -1.93 10.38
N SER A 96 21.61 -1.14 9.40
CA SER A 96 21.65 0.33 9.53
C SER A 96 20.27 0.95 9.34
N LEU A 97 20.07 2.15 9.92
CA LEU A 97 18.86 2.97 9.73
C LEU A 97 18.85 3.73 8.39
N THR A 98 19.83 3.49 7.52
CA THR A 98 19.96 4.13 6.20
C THR A 98 19.98 3.08 5.08
N PRO A 99 18.86 2.38 4.84
CA PRO A 99 18.76 1.37 3.78
C PRO A 99 18.92 2.01 2.38
N GLY A 100 19.06 1.16 1.36
CA GLY A 100 19.32 1.61 -0.01
C GLY A 100 18.23 2.47 -0.62
N HIS A 101 16.99 2.31 -0.18
CA HIS A 101 15.80 3.09 -0.53
C HIS A 101 15.06 3.42 0.76
N PRO A 102 14.24 4.49 0.82
CA PRO A 102 13.48 4.83 2.01
C PRO A 102 12.52 3.70 2.41
N GLU A 103 12.52 3.33 3.69
CA GLU A 103 11.65 2.29 4.24
C GLU A 103 10.83 2.86 5.41
N TYR A 104 9.51 2.90 5.23
CA TYR A 104 8.56 3.29 6.27
C TYR A 104 8.60 2.29 7.43
N GLY A 105 8.57 2.82 8.65
CA GLY A 105 8.65 2.00 9.86
C GLY A 105 10.07 1.52 10.22
N HIS A 106 11.05 1.69 9.32
CA HIS A 106 12.46 1.37 9.58
C HIS A 106 13.29 2.62 9.90
N THR A 107 13.17 3.66 9.07
CA THR A 107 13.83 4.96 9.32
C THR A 107 12.78 5.96 9.78
N VAL A 108 12.92 6.48 10.99
CA VAL A 108 12.00 7.48 11.56
C VAL A 108 11.97 8.73 10.68
N GLY A 109 10.77 9.22 10.36
CA GLY A 109 10.56 10.38 9.48
C GLY A 109 10.35 10.03 8.01
N VAL A 110 10.52 8.76 7.60
CA VAL A 110 10.19 8.30 6.25
C VAL A 110 8.68 8.11 6.13
N GLU A 111 8.02 8.88 5.27
CA GLU A 111 6.56 8.87 5.10
C GLU A 111 6.04 7.68 4.28
N ALA A 112 6.87 7.12 3.40
CA ALA A 112 6.50 5.99 2.54
C ALA A 112 7.72 5.20 2.08
N THR A 113 7.59 3.88 1.99
CA THR A 113 8.58 3.03 1.31
C THR A 113 8.50 3.27 -0.19
N THR A 114 9.63 3.68 -0.78
CA THR A 114 9.76 3.94 -2.21
C THR A 114 10.96 3.18 -2.80
N GLY A 115 11.14 3.28 -4.10
CA GLY A 115 12.14 2.53 -4.86
C GLY A 115 11.56 2.06 -6.20
N PRO A 116 10.40 1.36 -6.21
CA PRO A 116 9.60 1.24 -7.44
C PRO A 116 9.08 2.61 -7.85
N LEU A 117 9.54 3.11 -9.00
CA LEU A 117 9.25 4.47 -9.47
C LEU A 117 7.74 4.69 -9.68
N GLY A 118 7.27 5.91 -9.47
CA GLY A 118 5.86 6.29 -9.63
C GLY A 118 4.95 5.93 -8.46
N GLN A 119 5.24 4.89 -7.67
CA GLN A 119 4.36 4.49 -6.57
C GLN A 119 4.30 5.54 -5.45
N GLY A 120 5.43 6.23 -5.16
CA GLY A 120 5.46 7.34 -4.21
C GLY A 120 4.56 8.51 -4.63
N MET A 121 4.44 8.76 -5.95
CA MET A 121 3.52 9.78 -6.49
C MET A 121 2.07 9.45 -6.11
N ALA A 122 1.63 8.22 -6.33
CA ALA A 122 0.27 7.80 -6.02
C ALA A 122 0.00 7.72 -4.51
N MET A 123 1.00 7.31 -3.68
CA MET A 123 0.88 7.36 -2.22
C MET A 123 0.70 8.80 -1.71
N ALA A 124 1.42 9.78 -2.30
CA ALA A 124 1.23 11.19 -1.98
C ALA A 124 -0.17 11.71 -2.34
N VAL A 125 -0.75 11.26 -3.45
CA VAL A 125 -2.16 11.54 -3.78
C VAL A 125 -3.09 10.99 -2.70
N GLY A 126 -2.86 9.77 -2.22
CA GLY A 126 -3.64 9.18 -1.12
C GLY A 126 -3.53 9.98 0.19
N MET A 127 -2.35 10.46 0.54
CA MET A 127 -2.15 11.34 1.71
C MET A 127 -2.91 12.66 1.56
N ALA A 128 -2.88 13.28 0.38
CA ALA A 128 -3.63 14.51 0.13
C ALA A 128 -5.15 14.29 0.12
N MET A 129 -5.63 13.11 -0.31
CA MET A 129 -7.04 12.72 -0.20
C MET A 129 -7.45 12.55 1.27
N ALA A 130 -6.60 11.93 2.08
CA ALA A 130 -6.85 11.76 3.51
C ALA A 130 -6.94 13.11 4.23
N GLU A 131 -6.01 14.03 3.95
CA GLU A 131 -6.07 15.39 4.48
C GLU A 131 -7.38 16.08 4.12
N ALA A 132 -7.77 16.07 2.84
CA ALA A 132 -9.00 16.71 2.38
C ALA A 132 -10.26 16.13 3.06
N HIS A 133 -10.31 14.79 3.23
CA HIS A 133 -11.40 14.12 3.93
C HIS A 133 -11.45 14.53 5.41
N LEU A 134 -10.34 14.39 6.13
CA LEU A 134 -10.26 14.70 7.56
C LEU A 134 -10.51 16.19 7.84
N ALA A 135 -10.01 17.08 6.98
CA ALA A 135 -10.31 18.51 7.06
C ALA A 135 -11.81 18.79 6.95
N SER A 136 -12.51 18.10 6.04
CA SER A 136 -13.96 18.25 5.88
C SER A 136 -14.77 17.73 7.07
N VAL A 137 -14.24 16.73 7.81
CA VAL A 137 -14.86 16.15 9.01
C VAL A 137 -14.59 17.01 10.23
N PHE A 138 -13.33 17.41 10.44
CA PHE A 138 -12.90 17.99 11.71
C PHE A 138 -12.85 19.52 11.73
N ASN A 139 -12.56 20.19 10.62
CA ASN A 139 -12.38 21.63 10.65
C ASN A 139 -13.69 22.36 10.94
N LYS A 140 -13.62 23.39 11.77
CA LYS A 140 -14.71 24.33 12.09
C LYS A 140 -14.25 25.74 11.79
N GLU A 141 -15.20 26.67 11.69
CA GLU A 141 -14.90 28.09 11.46
C GLU A 141 -13.92 28.61 12.53
N GLY A 142 -12.77 29.09 12.09
CA GLY A 142 -11.68 29.57 12.96
C GLY A 142 -10.81 28.48 13.57
N TYR A 143 -11.06 27.20 13.25
CA TYR A 143 -10.32 26.06 13.82
C TYR A 143 -9.90 25.08 12.70
N PRO A 144 -8.87 25.40 11.91
CA PRO A 144 -8.31 24.48 10.90
C PRO A 144 -7.36 23.48 11.58
N VAL A 145 -7.93 22.49 12.28
CA VAL A 145 -7.17 21.49 13.04
C VAL A 145 -6.53 20.42 12.13
N VAL A 146 -7.01 20.29 10.89
CA VAL A 146 -6.39 19.50 9.82
C VAL A 146 -6.08 20.46 8.67
N ASP A 147 -4.82 20.87 8.55
CA ASP A 147 -4.38 21.85 7.55
C ASP A 147 -2.89 21.68 7.24
N HIS A 148 -2.57 20.72 6.38
CA HIS A 148 -1.22 20.41 5.98
C HIS A 148 -1.11 20.05 4.51
N TYR A 149 0.07 20.23 3.96
CA TYR A 149 0.39 19.92 2.57
C TYR A 149 1.05 18.54 2.45
N THR A 150 0.89 17.95 1.29
CA THR A 150 1.67 16.78 0.86
C THR A 150 2.56 17.20 -0.30
N TYR A 151 3.87 17.07 -0.09
CA TYR A 151 4.88 17.31 -1.10
C TYR A 151 5.43 15.98 -1.59
N VAL A 152 5.66 15.88 -2.90
CA VAL A 152 6.29 14.70 -3.49
C VAL A 152 7.34 15.11 -4.50
N LEU A 153 8.51 14.47 -4.44
CA LEU A 153 9.64 14.71 -5.36
C LEU A 153 9.89 13.46 -6.20
N GLY A 154 9.92 13.61 -7.52
CA GLY A 154 10.31 12.57 -8.44
C GLY A 154 10.88 13.13 -9.74
N GLY A 155 11.70 12.32 -10.38
CA GLY A 155 12.36 12.66 -11.64
C GLY A 155 11.65 12.10 -12.88
N ASP A 156 12.34 12.18 -14.01
CA ASP A 156 11.87 11.72 -15.32
C ASP A 156 11.32 10.28 -15.29
N GLY A 157 12.00 9.36 -14.62
CA GLY A 157 11.56 7.97 -14.50
C GLY A 157 10.21 7.83 -13.77
N CYS A 158 9.95 8.63 -12.74
CA CYS A 158 8.63 8.66 -12.09
C CYS A 158 7.55 9.19 -13.05
N MET A 159 7.88 10.14 -13.92
CA MET A 159 6.93 10.70 -14.87
C MET A 159 6.65 9.76 -16.06
N MET A 160 7.58 8.84 -16.38
CA MET A 160 7.39 7.79 -17.39
C MET A 160 6.41 6.71 -16.97
N GLU A 161 6.35 6.41 -15.66
CA GLU A 161 5.51 5.34 -15.13
C GLU A 161 4.01 5.59 -15.37
N GLY A 162 3.29 4.56 -15.84
CA GLY A 162 1.85 4.65 -16.10
C GLY A 162 1.03 5.05 -14.89
N ILE A 163 1.39 4.55 -13.70
CA ILE A 163 0.74 4.87 -12.42
C ILE A 163 0.73 6.37 -12.13
N SER A 164 1.75 7.12 -12.56
CA SER A 164 1.80 8.58 -12.39
C SER A 164 0.71 9.27 -13.19
N SER A 165 0.45 8.81 -14.42
CA SER A 165 -0.67 9.33 -15.23
C SER A 165 -2.02 8.99 -14.61
N GLU A 166 -2.19 7.77 -14.09
CA GLU A 166 -3.41 7.35 -13.41
C GLU A 166 -3.70 8.23 -12.18
N CYS A 167 -2.73 8.37 -11.27
CA CYS A 167 -2.94 9.07 -10.01
C CYS A 167 -3.10 10.58 -10.18
N PHE A 168 -2.31 11.23 -11.07
CA PHE A 168 -2.40 12.67 -11.26
C PHE A 168 -3.63 13.10 -12.06
N SER A 169 -4.07 12.28 -13.02
CA SER A 169 -5.38 12.50 -13.67
C SER A 169 -6.53 12.49 -12.65
N LEU A 170 -6.49 11.58 -11.66
CA LEU A 170 -7.47 11.55 -10.59
C LEU A 170 -7.32 12.74 -9.64
N ALA A 171 -6.08 13.08 -9.22
CA ALA A 171 -5.81 14.20 -8.32
C ALA A 171 -6.32 15.55 -8.89
N GLY A 172 -6.14 15.77 -10.20
CA GLY A 172 -6.69 16.95 -10.88
C GLY A 172 -8.21 16.95 -10.92
N THR A 173 -8.84 15.80 -11.17
CA THR A 173 -10.30 15.63 -11.13
C THR A 173 -10.86 15.97 -9.74
N LEU A 174 -10.16 15.54 -8.69
CA LEU A 174 -10.54 15.77 -7.30
C LEU A 174 -10.17 17.16 -6.78
N GLY A 175 -9.38 17.95 -7.51
CA GLY A 175 -9.00 19.30 -7.11
C GLY A 175 -8.16 19.38 -5.83
N LEU A 176 -7.24 18.42 -5.60
CA LEU A 176 -6.46 18.30 -4.36
C LEU A 176 -5.43 19.43 -4.21
N SER A 177 -5.85 20.60 -3.80
CA SER A 177 -5.05 21.85 -3.80
C SER A 177 -3.86 21.83 -2.82
N LYS A 178 -3.82 20.91 -1.88
CA LYS A 178 -2.70 20.74 -0.95
C LYS A 178 -1.68 19.68 -1.39
N LEU A 179 -1.80 19.16 -2.61
CA LEU A 179 -0.80 18.32 -3.25
C LEU A 179 0.14 19.18 -4.10
N ILE A 180 1.42 19.18 -3.77
CA ILE A 180 2.46 19.88 -4.52
C ILE A 180 3.51 18.87 -5.00
N VAL A 181 3.65 18.76 -6.31
CA VAL A 181 4.56 17.82 -6.98
C VAL A 181 5.80 18.58 -7.46
N PHE A 182 6.98 18.18 -7.00
CA PHE A 182 8.24 18.61 -7.57
C PHE A 182 8.67 17.62 -8.64
N TYR A 183 8.89 18.13 -9.82
CA TYR A 183 9.45 17.37 -10.93
C TYR A 183 10.92 17.78 -11.13
N ASP A 184 11.83 16.88 -10.75
CA ASP A 184 13.26 16.96 -11.05
C ASP A 184 13.47 16.68 -12.54
N SER A 185 13.48 17.76 -13.34
CA SER A 185 13.65 17.71 -14.79
C SER A 185 15.13 17.87 -15.13
N ASN A 186 15.86 16.76 -15.12
CA ASN A 186 17.28 16.75 -15.42
C ASN A 186 17.63 16.10 -16.76
N ASN A 187 16.64 15.57 -17.47
CA ASN A 187 16.72 14.95 -18.79
C ASN A 187 17.68 13.73 -18.87
N ILE A 188 17.91 13.03 -17.74
CA ILE A 188 18.81 11.87 -17.68
C ILE A 188 18.13 10.71 -16.98
N SER A 189 18.22 9.54 -17.58
CA SER A 189 17.89 8.24 -16.99
C SER A 189 19.16 7.39 -16.85
N ILE A 190 19.02 6.17 -16.32
CA ILE A 190 20.15 5.26 -16.17
C ILE A 190 20.77 4.85 -17.52
N GLU A 191 19.95 4.78 -18.58
CA GLU A 191 20.43 4.42 -19.94
C GLU A 191 21.05 5.60 -20.71
N GLY A 192 20.74 6.84 -20.32
CA GLY A 192 21.25 8.02 -21.04
C GLY A 192 20.31 9.21 -20.98
N SER A 193 20.36 10.05 -22.04
CA SER A 193 19.44 11.17 -22.20
C SER A 193 18.00 10.66 -22.36
N THR A 194 17.02 11.40 -21.82
CA THR A 194 15.60 11.11 -22.01
C THR A 194 15.18 11.14 -23.48
N ASP A 195 15.92 11.79 -24.38
CA ASP A 195 15.65 11.85 -25.82
C ASP A 195 15.48 10.48 -26.47
N ILE A 196 16.05 9.43 -25.87
CA ILE A 196 15.94 8.06 -26.38
C ILE A 196 14.60 7.39 -26.12
N ALA A 197 13.85 7.83 -25.08
CA ALA A 197 12.64 7.14 -24.64
C ALA A 197 11.53 8.06 -24.10
N PHE A 198 11.80 9.35 -23.83
CA PHE A 198 10.88 10.22 -23.13
C PHE A 198 11.02 11.68 -23.60
N THR A 199 10.25 12.05 -24.62
CA THR A 199 10.30 13.36 -25.29
C THR A 199 9.01 14.15 -25.16
N GLU A 200 8.07 13.71 -24.31
CA GLU A 200 6.80 14.38 -24.11
C GLU A 200 6.94 15.71 -23.33
N ASP A 201 5.99 16.60 -23.53
CA ASP A 201 5.85 17.81 -22.72
C ASP A 201 5.04 17.50 -21.44
N VAL A 202 5.77 17.20 -20.34
CA VAL A 202 5.17 16.89 -19.03
C VAL A 202 4.33 18.04 -18.51
N VAL A 203 4.75 19.29 -18.72
CA VAL A 203 3.99 20.48 -18.26
C VAL A 203 2.63 20.55 -18.94
N THR A 204 2.58 20.33 -20.25
CA THR A 204 1.32 20.29 -21.00
C THR A 204 0.44 19.11 -20.57
N ARG A 205 1.02 17.94 -20.32
CA ARG A 205 0.29 16.78 -19.77
C ARG A 205 -0.37 17.13 -18.43
N PHE A 206 0.35 17.75 -17.50
CA PHE A 206 -0.20 18.13 -16.20
C PHE A 206 -1.26 19.25 -16.31
N LYS A 207 -1.09 20.21 -17.22
CA LYS A 207 -2.16 21.18 -17.55
C LYS A 207 -3.45 20.48 -18.01
N ALA A 208 -3.32 19.42 -18.82
CA ALA A 208 -4.45 18.62 -19.27
C ALA A 208 -5.10 17.82 -18.13
N PHE A 209 -4.34 17.42 -17.11
CA PHE A 209 -4.89 16.85 -15.88
C PHE A 209 -5.60 17.86 -14.97
N GLY A 210 -5.48 19.17 -15.23
CA GLY A 210 -6.09 20.24 -14.41
C GLY A 210 -5.19 20.77 -13.30
N PHE A 211 -3.89 20.54 -13.35
CA PHE A 211 -2.92 21.08 -12.41
C PHE A 211 -2.58 22.54 -12.71
N GLN A 212 -2.25 23.31 -11.68
CA GLN A 212 -1.38 24.45 -11.80
C GLN A 212 0.03 23.99 -12.17
N THR A 213 0.71 24.67 -13.08
CA THR A 213 2.07 24.32 -13.46
C THR A 213 2.97 25.54 -13.34
N ILE A 214 4.09 25.40 -12.65
CA ILE A 214 5.08 26.44 -12.38
C ILE A 214 6.44 25.88 -12.82
N GLU A 215 7.24 26.71 -13.46
CA GLU A 215 8.56 26.30 -13.95
C GLU A 215 9.66 27.12 -13.25
N VAL A 216 10.69 26.43 -12.77
CA VAL A 216 11.92 27.02 -12.19
C VAL A 216 13.06 26.66 -13.11
N GLU A 217 13.67 27.69 -13.71
CA GLU A 217 14.72 27.53 -14.74
C GLU A 217 16.06 27.06 -14.19
N ASP A 218 16.41 27.48 -12.96
CA ASP A 218 17.64 27.07 -12.28
C ASP A 218 17.32 26.43 -10.93
N GLY A 219 17.52 25.13 -10.85
CA GLY A 219 17.33 24.33 -9.63
C GLY A 219 18.30 24.69 -8.48
N ASN A 220 19.23 25.62 -8.65
CA ASN A 220 20.06 26.14 -7.58
C ASN A 220 19.60 27.51 -7.06
N ASP A 221 18.61 28.12 -7.71
CA ASP A 221 18.05 29.40 -7.23
C ASP A 221 17.00 29.16 -6.13
N LEU A 222 17.45 29.22 -4.86
CA LEU A 222 16.59 29.06 -3.68
C LEU A 222 15.40 30.04 -3.69
N CYS A 223 15.66 31.30 -4.12
CA CYS A 223 14.61 32.32 -4.17
C CYS A 223 13.54 31.98 -5.19
N ALA A 224 13.92 31.47 -6.37
CA ALA A 224 12.96 31.03 -7.40
C ALA A 224 12.17 29.81 -6.93
N ILE A 225 12.82 28.84 -6.28
CA ILE A 225 12.15 27.66 -5.70
C ILE A 225 11.15 28.11 -4.64
N GLY A 226 11.55 28.97 -3.69
CA GLY A 226 10.67 29.47 -2.64
C GLY A 226 9.45 30.21 -3.20
N LYS A 227 9.63 31.08 -4.20
CA LYS A 227 8.51 31.74 -4.88
C LYS A 227 7.57 30.77 -5.56
N ALA A 228 8.09 29.72 -6.20
CA ALA A 228 7.28 28.68 -6.83
C ALA A 228 6.43 27.92 -5.80
N ILE A 229 6.99 27.63 -4.61
CA ILE A 229 6.23 27.00 -3.52
C ILE A 229 5.11 27.91 -3.02
N GLU A 230 5.39 29.21 -2.80
CA GLU A 230 4.37 30.17 -2.37
C GLU A 230 3.28 30.36 -3.44
N GLU A 231 3.63 30.40 -4.72
CA GLU A 231 2.67 30.44 -5.82
C GLU A 231 1.81 29.19 -5.87
N ALA A 232 2.40 28.00 -5.67
CA ALA A 232 1.66 26.74 -5.58
C ALA A 232 0.68 26.72 -4.39
N LYS A 233 1.10 27.18 -3.22
CA LYS A 233 0.27 27.29 -2.01
C LYS A 233 -0.85 28.33 -2.16
N ALA A 234 -0.71 29.31 -3.02
CA ALA A 234 -1.71 30.35 -3.24
C ALA A 234 -2.95 29.83 -4.02
N ASP A 235 -2.80 28.83 -4.89
CA ASP A 235 -3.94 28.20 -5.59
C ASP A 235 -4.62 27.18 -4.67
N LYS A 236 -5.82 27.52 -4.20
CA LYS A 236 -6.61 26.67 -3.29
C LYS A 236 -7.63 25.80 -4.02
N THR A 237 -7.53 25.69 -5.35
CA THR A 237 -8.58 25.05 -6.18
C THR A 237 -8.12 23.76 -6.88
N ARG A 238 -6.82 23.56 -7.00
CA ARG A 238 -6.23 22.45 -7.76
C ARG A 238 -4.82 22.11 -7.29
N PRO A 239 -4.33 20.89 -7.55
CA PRO A 239 -2.95 20.51 -7.24
C PRO A 239 -1.94 21.27 -8.13
N SER A 240 -0.70 21.34 -7.69
CA SER A 240 0.37 22.06 -8.37
C SER A 240 1.53 21.15 -8.78
N LEU A 241 2.06 21.36 -9.97
CA LEU A 241 3.34 20.83 -10.43
C LEU A 241 4.37 21.97 -10.47
N ILE A 242 5.46 21.82 -9.76
CA ILE A 242 6.64 22.67 -9.87
C ILE A 242 7.71 21.87 -10.64
N LYS A 243 7.88 22.19 -11.92
CA LYS A 243 8.98 21.64 -12.72
C LYS A 243 10.23 22.45 -12.41
N VAL A 244 11.26 21.77 -11.94
CA VAL A 244 12.56 22.39 -11.62
C VAL A 244 13.61 21.83 -12.58
N ASN A 245 14.20 22.68 -13.38
CA ASN A 245 15.33 22.28 -14.23
C ASN A 245 16.57 22.12 -13.36
N THR A 246 17.02 20.88 -13.20
CA THR A 246 18.18 20.56 -12.38
C THR A 246 19.32 19.97 -13.23
N LEU A 247 20.47 19.81 -12.61
CA LEU A 247 21.61 19.17 -13.22
C LEU A 247 21.99 17.93 -12.40
N ILE A 248 21.74 16.75 -12.93
CA ILE A 248 22.08 15.50 -12.26
C ILE A 248 23.57 15.47 -11.93
N GLY A 249 23.94 15.06 -10.69
CA GLY A 249 25.34 15.03 -10.27
C GLY A 249 25.99 16.41 -10.17
N TYR A 250 25.19 17.46 -9.88
CA TYR A 250 25.65 18.83 -9.78
C TYR A 250 26.93 18.98 -8.93
N GLY A 251 27.85 19.77 -9.41
CA GLY A 251 29.12 20.08 -8.74
C GLY A 251 30.24 19.06 -9.02
N CYS A 252 29.96 17.89 -9.63
CA CYS A 252 31.00 16.93 -10.02
C CYS A 252 31.46 17.19 -11.48
N PRO A 253 32.63 17.81 -11.72
CA PRO A 253 33.01 18.30 -13.06
C PRO A 253 33.03 17.21 -14.12
N ALA A 254 33.42 15.98 -13.77
CA ALA A 254 33.55 14.88 -14.71
C ALA A 254 32.22 14.19 -15.04
N LYS A 255 31.24 14.24 -14.12
CA LYS A 255 30.02 13.41 -14.20
C LYS A 255 28.71 14.20 -14.26
N GLN A 256 28.69 15.48 -13.88
CA GLN A 256 27.44 16.27 -13.90
C GLN A 256 26.81 16.30 -15.30
N GLY A 257 25.48 16.19 -15.34
CA GLY A 257 24.71 16.15 -16.59
C GLY A 257 24.87 14.85 -17.39
N LYS A 258 25.46 13.80 -16.82
CA LYS A 258 25.68 12.53 -17.50
C LYS A 258 25.00 11.37 -16.77
N ALA A 259 24.60 10.33 -17.54
CA ALA A 259 24.03 9.10 -16.98
C ALA A 259 24.98 8.41 -15.98
N SER A 260 26.29 8.55 -16.12
CA SER A 260 27.28 8.00 -15.18
C SER A 260 27.25 8.63 -13.78
N ALA A 261 26.46 9.71 -13.57
CA ALA A 261 26.15 10.22 -12.23
C ALA A 261 24.90 9.61 -11.62
N HIS A 262 24.09 8.86 -12.41
CA HIS A 262 22.78 8.42 -11.96
C HIS A 262 22.87 7.37 -10.86
N GLY A 263 23.44 6.20 -11.11
CA GLY A 263 23.31 5.02 -10.27
C GLY A 263 24.62 4.39 -9.80
N GLU A 264 25.74 5.08 -9.91
CA GLU A 264 27.07 4.60 -9.53
C GLU A 264 27.77 5.57 -8.61
N PRO A 265 28.63 5.12 -7.67
CA PRO A 265 29.51 5.99 -6.92
C PRO A 265 30.34 6.90 -7.86
N LEU A 266 30.59 8.11 -7.43
CA LEU A 266 31.34 9.07 -8.26
C LEU A 266 32.78 8.64 -8.50
N GLY A 267 33.38 7.94 -7.55
CA GLY A 267 34.81 7.65 -7.46
C GLY A 267 35.52 8.65 -6.55
N VAL A 268 36.53 8.19 -5.80
CA VAL A 268 37.23 8.97 -4.76
C VAL A 268 37.75 10.32 -5.30
N ASP A 269 38.41 10.28 -6.46
CA ASP A 269 38.96 11.51 -7.07
C ASP A 269 37.83 12.46 -7.48
N ASN A 270 36.71 11.97 -7.94
CA ASN A 270 35.57 12.81 -8.33
C ASN A 270 34.82 13.38 -7.12
N VAL A 271 34.78 12.67 -5.97
CA VAL A 271 34.26 13.24 -4.72
C VAL A 271 35.18 14.38 -4.22
N ALA A 272 36.48 14.22 -4.31
CA ALA A 272 37.44 15.31 -3.99
C ALA A 272 37.24 16.49 -4.94
N ALA A 273 37.12 16.26 -6.24
CA ALA A 273 36.88 17.31 -7.24
C ALA A 273 35.51 17.99 -7.04
N LEU A 274 34.48 17.27 -6.62
CA LEU A 274 33.17 17.82 -6.23
C LEU A 274 33.34 18.82 -5.09
N LYS A 275 34.00 18.40 -3.98
CA LYS A 275 34.24 19.26 -2.79
C LYS A 275 35.01 20.53 -3.17
N GLU A 276 36.03 20.40 -4.00
CA GLU A 276 36.81 21.56 -4.50
C GLU A 276 35.93 22.48 -5.37
N ASN A 277 35.19 21.93 -6.32
CA ASN A 277 34.39 22.70 -7.27
C ASN A 277 33.27 23.50 -6.62
N ILE A 278 32.62 22.94 -5.60
CA ILE A 278 31.57 23.65 -4.84
C ILE A 278 32.16 24.54 -3.72
N GLY A 279 33.47 24.62 -3.59
CA GLY A 279 34.15 25.42 -2.58
C GLY A 279 33.95 24.92 -1.14
N TRP A 280 33.81 23.58 -0.93
CA TRP A 280 33.62 23.03 0.40
C TRP A 280 34.85 23.24 1.29
N PRO A 281 34.70 23.78 2.52
CA PRO A 281 35.82 24.16 3.34
C PRO A 281 36.59 22.98 3.97
N CYS A 282 35.95 21.80 4.09
CA CYS A 282 36.54 20.63 4.71
C CYS A 282 37.10 19.66 3.65
N LYS A 283 38.23 19.02 3.96
CA LYS A 283 38.87 18.05 3.04
C LYS A 283 38.57 16.60 3.38
N GLY A 284 38.27 16.30 4.63
CA GLY A 284 37.96 14.96 5.10
C GLY A 284 36.59 14.50 4.68
N ASP A 285 36.36 13.18 4.77
CA ASP A 285 35.05 12.61 4.51
C ASP A 285 34.17 12.79 5.74
N PHE A 286 32.87 13.07 5.48
CA PHE A 286 31.87 13.33 6.52
C PHE A 286 32.19 14.51 7.46
N GLU A 287 33.08 15.38 7.05
CA GLU A 287 33.37 16.63 7.79
C GLU A 287 32.40 17.74 7.37
N VAL A 288 31.59 18.21 8.33
CA VAL A 288 30.65 19.33 8.17
C VAL A 288 31.05 20.44 9.14
N PRO A 289 31.16 21.70 8.68
CA PRO A 289 31.48 22.83 9.55
C PRO A 289 30.46 22.99 10.69
N GLN A 290 30.91 23.35 11.88
CA GLN A 290 30.04 23.51 13.05
C GLN A 290 28.94 24.55 12.82
N GLU A 291 29.25 25.62 12.09
CA GLU A 291 28.28 26.68 11.74
C GLU A 291 27.09 26.16 10.93
N VAL A 292 27.27 25.08 10.13
CA VAL A 292 26.18 24.40 9.40
C VAL A 292 25.28 23.65 10.37
N TYR A 293 25.83 22.89 11.32
CA TYR A 293 25.04 22.24 12.37
C TYR A 293 24.28 23.24 13.24
N ASP A 294 24.94 24.38 13.60
CA ASP A 294 24.30 25.42 14.41
C ASP A 294 23.14 26.06 13.64
N HIS A 295 23.28 26.25 12.34
CA HIS A 295 22.21 26.77 11.47
C HIS A 295 21.03 25.80 11.38
N TYR A 296 21.26 24.50 11.10
CA TYR A 296 20.20 23.50 11.06
C TYR A 296 19.50 23.33 12.41
N LYS A 297 20.22 23.44 13.52
CA LYS A 297 19.66 23.42 14.87
C LYS A 297 18.70 24.60 15.11
N GLU A 298 19.06 25.79 14.63
CA GLU A 298 18.19 26.96 14.70
C GLU A 298 16.93 26.78 13.84
N LEU A 299 17.08 26.28 12.61
CA LEU A 299 15.97 25.97 11.72
C LEU A 299 15.03 24.95 12.36
N SER A 300 15.54 23.85 12.90
CA SER A 300 14.75 22.81 13.60
C SER A 300 13.96 23.37 14.78
N ALA A 301 14.57 24.24 15.59
CA ALA A 301 13.91 24.89 16.71
C ALA A 301 12.79 25.86 16.26
N ASN A 302 12.95 26.47 15.09
CA ASN A 302 11.90 27.32 14.52
C ASN A 302 10.76 26.50 13.94
N MET A 303 11.05 25.38 13.29
CA MET A 303 10.04 24.46 12.75
C MET A 303 9.16 23.87 13.85
N ALA A 304 9.73 23.48 14.98
CA ALA A 304 8.98 22.90 16.13
C ALA A 304 7.87 23.82 16.65
N LYS A 305 8.00 25.13 16.51
CA LYS A 305 6.97 26.12 16.90
C LYS A 305 5.65 25.94 16.15
N ALA A 306 5.63 25.25 15.02
CA ALA A 306 4.40 24.96 14.28
C ALA A 306 3.51 24.01 15.05
N GLU A 307 4.08 22.97 15.67
CA GLU A 307 3.34 22.06 16.54
C GLU A 307 2.88 22.73 17.82
N ASP A 308 3.71 23.57 18.47
CA ASP A 308 3.30 24.31 19.66
C ASP A 308 2.03 25.13 19.40
N LYS A 309 1.99 25.88 18.28
CA LYS A 309 0.82 26.66 17.87
C LYS A 309 -0.40 25.79 17.57
N TRP A 310 -0.17 24.65 16.93
CA TRP A 310 -1.24 23.70 16.66
C TRP A 310 -1.80 23.10 17.96
N ASN A 311 -0.96 22.77 18.93
CA ASN A 311 -1.39 22.27 20.26
C ASN A 311 -2.26 23.28 20.99
N GLU A 312 -1.92 24.58 20.94
CA GLU A 312 -2.76 25.65 21.51
C GLU A 312 -4.11 25.75 20.77
N LEU A 313 -4.10 25.70 19.44
CA LEU A 313 -5.31 25.69 18.62
C LEU A 313 -6.19 24.48 18.92
N PHE A 314 -5.61 23.28 18.99
CA PHE A 314 -6.34 22.04 19.25
C PHE A 314 -6.91 22.00 20.66
N ALA A 315 -6.18 22.48 21.68
CA ALA A 315 -6.71 22.62 23.03
C ALA A 315 -7.95 23.52 23.09
N SER A 316 -7.89 24.69 22.42
CA SER A 316 -9.04 25.60 22.32
C SER A 316 -10.21 25.01 21.51
N TYR A 317 -9.90 24.23 20.47
CA TYR A 317 -10.89 23.52 19.67
C TYR A 317 -11.67 22.49 20.48
N VAL A 318 -11.00 21.63 21.24
CA VAL A 318 -11.65 20.59 22.05
C VAL A 318 -12.40 21.18 23.25
N GLU A 319 -11.95 22.31 23.80
CA GLU A 319 -12.73 23.05 24.82
C GLU A 319 -14.06 23.55 24.26
N LYS A 320 -14.05 24.05 23.01
CA LYS A 320 -15.26 24.60 22.37
C LYS A 320 -16.18 23.53 21.80
N TYR A 321 -15.63 22.42 21.31
CA TYR A 321 -16.32 21.32 20.64
C TYR A 321 -15.94 19.96 21.26
N PRO A 322 -16.36 19.66 22.51
CA PRO A 322 -15.94 18.47 23.23
C PRO A 322 -16.36 17.16 22.53
N GLU A 323 -17.47 17.16 21.79
CA GLU A 323 -17.91 16.02 20.99
C GLU A 323 -16.92 15.65 19.86
N MET A 324 -16.17 16.63 19.38
CA MET A 324 -15.16 16.40 18.35
C MET A 324 -13.90 15.73 18.89
N LYS A 325 -13.65 15.83 20.21
CA LYS A 325 -12.52 15.12 20.84
C LYS A 325 -12.74 13.61 20.82
N GLU A 326 -13.93 13.16 21.20
CA GLU A 326 -14.28 11.74 21.15
C GLU A 326 -14.22 11.19 19.71
N LEU A 327 -14.75 11.97 18.76
CA LEU A 327 -14.67 11.60 17.34
C LEU A 327 -13.21 11.52 16.86
N TRP A 328 -12.36 12.49 17.25
CA TRP A 328 -10.94 12.52 16.93
C TRP A 328 -10.21 11.29 17.45
N ASP A 329 -10.43 10.95 18.73
CA ASP A 329 -9.81 9.78 19.34
C ASP A 329 -10.23 8.50 18.61
N ASN A 330 -11.52 8.34 18.32
CA ASN A 330 -11.99 7.19 17.54
C ASN A 330 -11.38 7.09 16.14
N TYR A 331 -11.10 8.22 15.48
CA TYR A 331 -10.47 8.22 14.16
C TYR A 331 -8.99 7.83 14.23
N PHE A 332 -8.25 8.32 15.23
CA PHE A 332 -6.81 8.14 15.31
C PHE A 332 -6.37 7.01 16.22
N ASP A 333 -7.11 6.71 17.29
CA ASP A 333 -6.80 5.62 18.23
C ASP A 333 -7.57 4.32 17.90
N GLY A 334 -8.62 4.40 17.05
CA GLY A 334 -9.42 3.27 16.58
C GLY A 334 -10.79 3.15 17.23
N TYR A 335 -11.71 2.51 16.53
CA TYR A 335 -13.07 2.21 17.01
C TYR A 335 -13.12 0.87 17.73
N ASP A 336 -13.82 0.80 18.86
CA ASP A 336 -14.18 -0.47 19.49
C ASP A 336 -15.30 -1.14 18.67
N MET A 337 -14.97 -2.22 18.01
CA MET A 337 -15.87 -2.99 17.15
C MET A 337 -16.53 -4.17 17.86
N SER A 338 -16.29 -4.34 19.18
CA SER A 338 -16.74 -5.52 19.94
C SER A 338 -18.25 -5.71 19.93
N ASP A 339 -19.03 -4.63 20.03
CA ASP A 339 -20.50 -4.69 19.98
C ASP A 339 -20.99 -5.26 18.65
N LEU A 340 -20.42 -4.84 17.53
CA LEU A 340 -20.75 -5.38 16.21
C LEU A 340 -20.32 -6.83 16.09
N PHE A 341 -19.08 -7.15 16.39
CA PHE A 341 -18.49 -8.47 16.17
C PHE A 341 -18.98 -9.55 17.15
N ASN A 342 -19.64 -9.16 18.24
CA ASN A 342 -20.33 -10.08 19.14
C ASN A 342 -21.84 -10.18 18.89
N SER A 343 -22.39 -9.37 17.96
CA SER A 343 -23.83 -9.37 17.70
C SER A 343 -24.29 -10.61 16.90
N ASP A 344 -25.49 -11.10 17.18
CA ASP A 344 -26.13 -12.17 16.41
C ASP A 344 -26.40 -11.76 14.96
N GLU A 345 -26.64 -10.47 14.70
CA GLU A 345 -26.89 -9.94 13.36
C GLU A 345 -25.66 -10.08 12.46
N TYR A 346 -24.47 -9.80 12.99
CA TYR A 346 -23.21 -9.94 12.26
C TYR A 346 -22.95 -11.40 11.82
N TRP A 347 -23.21 -12.36 12.72
CA TRP A 347 -22.99 -13.79 12.52
C TRP A 347 -24.22 -14.54 11.99
N ALA A 348 -25.30 -13.84 11.67
CA ALA A 348 -26.51 -14.47 11.16
C ALA A 348 -26.21 -15.32 9.92
N LYS A 349 -26.58 -16.58 9.94
CA LYS A 349 -26.47 -17.46 8.77
C LYS A 349 -27.49 -17.05 7.69
N GLY A 350 -27.13 -17.20 6.43
CA GLY A 350 -28.03 -16.91 5.32
C GLY A 350 -29.09 -18.01 5.14
N ASP A 351 -30.31 -17.59 4.87
CA ASP A 351 -31.42 -18.52 4.59
C ASP A 351 -31.42 -19.08 3.15
N LYS A 352 -30.64 -18.47 2.27
CA LYS A 352 -30.56 -18.76 0.83
C LYS A 352 -29.14 -18.77 0.35
N ALA A 353 -28.88 -19.47 -0.74
CA ALA A 353 -27.60 -19.38 -1.44
C ALA A 353 -27.33 -17.94 -1.90
N GLU A 354 -26.17 -17.42 -1.56
CA GLU A 354 -25.75 -16.06 -1.87
C GLU A 354 -24.28 -16.01 -2.30
N ALA A 355 -23.94 -15.13 -3.25
CA ALA A 355 -22.57 -14.89 -3.64
C ALA A 355 -21.81 -14.21 -2.51
N THR A 356 -20.59 -14.65 -2.20
CA THR A 356 -19.81 -14.06 -1.09
C THR A 356 -19.48 -12.58 -1.30
N ARG A 357 -19.44 -12.08 -2.56
CA ARG A 357 -19.35 -10.64 -2.83
C ARG A 357 -20.58 -9.85 -2.34
N ASN A 358 -21.80 -10.43 -2.44
CA ASN A 358 -23.02 -9.77 -1.94
C ASN A 358 -23.04 -9.72 -0.42
N THR A 359 -22.71 -10.86 0.20
CA THR A 359 -22.51 -10.94 1.65
C THR A 359 -21.48 -9.94 2.15
N SER A 360 -20.32 -9.85 1.46
CA SER A 360 -19.28 -8.88 1.74
C SER A 360 -19.83 -7.45 1.71
N GLY A 361 -20.61 -7.09 0.69
CA GLY A 361 -21.23 -5.76 0.61
C GLY A 361 -22.19 -5.45 1.76
N THR A 362 -22.91 -6.46 2.24
CA THR A 362 -23.79 -6.34 3.42
C THR A 362 -22.94 -6.07 4.68
N ILE A 363 -21.94 -6.90 4.92
CA ILE A 363 -21.04 -6.78 6.08
C ILE A 363 -20.25 -5.48 6.06
N LEU A 364 -19.73 -5.08 4.91
CA LEU A 364 -19.03 -3.81 4.70
C LEU A 364 -19.89 -2.61 5.15
N ASN A 365 -21.18 -2.63 4.85
CA ASN A 365 -22.11 -1.58 5.29
C ASN A 365 -22.44 -1.63 6.78
N MET A 366 -22.43 -2.82 7.41
CA MET A 366 -22.52 -2.94 8.88
C MET A 366 -21.28 -2.34 9.55
N ILE A 367 -20.09 -2.65 9.02
CA ILE A 367 -18.81 -2.08 9.50
C ILE A 367 -18.81 -0.56 9.32
N LYS A 368 -19.19 -0.05 8.15
CA LYS A 368 -19.25 1.42 7.91
C LYS A 368 -20.13 2.16 8.91
N LYS A 369 -21.24 1.56 9.30
CA LYS A 369 -22.14 2.15 10.30
C LYS A 369 -21.50 2.21 11.69
N ALA A 370 -20.70 1.20 12.07
CA ALA A 370 -20.02 1.12 13.36
C ALA A 370 -18.68 1.87 13.36
N MET A 371 -18.05 2.03 12.20
CA MET A 371 -16.72 2.64 12.01
C MET A 371 -16.77 3.73 10.94
N PRO A 372 -17.19 4.97 11.28
CA PRO A 372 -17.38 6.07 10.34
C PRO A 372 -16.14 6.48 9.53
N ASN A 373 -14.91 6.23 10.02
CA ASN A 373 -13.67 6.52 9.32
C ASN A 373 -13.30 5.47 8.25
N LEU A 374 -14.15 4.48 7.99
CA LEU A 374 -13.98 3.56 6.88
C LEU A 374 -14.25 4.28 5.55
N ILE A 375 -13.29 4.23 4.64
CA ILE A 375 -13.34 4.87 3.31
C ILE A 375 -12.81 3.91 2.25
N GLY A 376 -13.32 3.96 1.03
CA GLY A 376 -12.77 3.11 -0.02
C GLY A 376 -13.63 3.04 -1.26
N GLY A 377 -13.26 2.19 -2.20
CA GLY A 377 -13.97 2.03 -3.45
C GLY A 377 -13.31 1.06 -4.41
N SER A 378 -13.80 1.05 -5.64
CA SER A 378 -13.39 0.13 -6.68
C SER A 378 -12.79 0.86 -7.88
N ALA A 379 -11.97 0.14 -8.66
CA ALA A 379 -11.53 0.57 -9.98
C ALA A 379 -12.67 0.40 -11.01
N ASP A 380 -13.63 1.34 -10.99
CA ASP A 380 -14.82 1.40 -11.86
C ASP A 380 -15.78 0.19 -11.76
N LEU A 381 -15.66 -0.64 -10.73
CA LEU A 381 -16.40 -1.91 -10.60
C LEU A 381 -17.29 -1.99 -9.34
N ALA A 382 -17.55 -0.87 -8.65
CA ALA A 382 -18.29 -0.87 -7.39
C ALA A 382 -19.65 -1.59 -7.43
N PRO A 383 -20.49 -1.44 -8.48
CA PRO A 383 -21.75 -2.19 -8.57
C PRO A 383 -21.58 -3.71 -8.67
N SER A 384 -20.49 -4.16 -9.33
CA SER A 384 -20.17 -5.59 -9.48
C SER A 384 -19.47 -6.16 -8.27
N ASN A 385 -18.54 -5.41 -7.68
CA ASN A 385 -17.82 -5.79 -6.45
C ASN A 385 -18.70 -5.69 -5.18
N LYS A 386 -19.84 -4.99 -5.27
CA LYS A 386 -20.75 -4.72 -4.13
C LYS A 386 -20.11 -3.88 -3.02
N THR A 387 -19.29 -2.90 -3.41
CA THR A 387 -18.48 -2.10 -2.48
C THR A 387 -19.01 -0.69 -2.23
N ASN A 388 -20.21 -0.37 -2.68
CA ASN A 388 -20.85 0.90 -2.36
C ASN A 388 -21.18 1.00 -0.87
N LEU A 389 -20.68 2.06 -0.23
CA LEU A 389 -21.04 2.46 1.13
C LEU A 389 -22.33 3.28 1.06
N LYS A 390 -23.42 2.70 1.57
CA LYS A 390 -24.75 3.33 1.53
C LYS A 390 -24.77 4.58 2.40
N ASP A 391 -25.42 5.62 1.90
CA ASP A 391 -25.62 6.90 2.61
C ASP A 391 -24.31 7.61 3.05
N ALA A 392 -23.16 7.17 2.51
CA ALA A 392 -21.84 7.70 2.87
C ALA A 392 -21.31 8.79 1.91
N GLY A 393 -22.08 9.12 0.85
CA GLY A 393 -21.71 10.11 -0.15
C GLY A 393 -20.48 9.73 -0.98
N ASP A 394 -20.33 10.42 -2.12
CA ASP A 394 -19.19 10.25 -3.01
C ASP A 394 -18.11 11.28 -2.68
N PHE A 395 -16.86 10.82 -2.58
CA PHE A 395 -15.71 11.70 -2.41
C PHE A 395 -15.43 12.43 -3.73
N SER A 396 -15.50 13.75 -3.72
CA SER A 396 -15.29 14.60 -4.88
C SER A 396 -14.81 15.98 -4.47
N LYS A 397 -14.38 16.81 -5.45
CA LYS A 397 -13.98 18.20 -5.19
C LYS A 397 -15.08 19.06 -4.55
N ASP A 398 -16.34 18.66 -4.69
CA ASP A 398 -17.48 19.36 -4.13
C ASP A 398 -17.96 18.73 -2.80
N ASN A 399 -17.41 17.56 -2.41
CA ASN A 399 -17.77 16.82 -1.22
C ASN A 399 -16.63 15.91 -0.73
N TYR A 400 -15.64 16.46 -0.05
CA TYR A 400 -14.57 15.67 0.54
C TYR A 400 -15.00 14.84 1.76
N ALA A 401 -16.19 15.09 2.33
CA ALA A 401 -16.74 14.26 3.41
C ALA A 401 -17.26 12.89 2.92
N GLY A 402 -17.44 12.70 1.62
CA GLY A 402 -17.86 11.44 1.03
C GLY A 402 -16.86 10.32 1.32
N SER A 403 -17.35 9.10 1.51
CA SER A 403 -16.52 7.92 1.79
C SER A 403 -16.43 6.93 0.62
N ASN A 404 -17.25 7.09 -0.42
CA ASN A 404 -17.12 6.31 -1.64
C ASN A 404 -16.06 6.93 -2.55
N LEU A 405 -14.95 6.20 -2.76
CA LEU A 405 -13.88 6.61 -3.66
C LEU A 405 -14.10 6.03 -5.05
N HIS A 406 -14.03 6.89 -6.07
CA HIS A 406 -14.17 6.49 -7.47
C HIS A 406 -12.82 6.60 -8.18
N PHE A 407 -12.11 5.48 -8.26
CA PHE A 407 -10.77 5.46 -8.86
C PHE A 407 -10.81 5.48 -10.39
N GLY A 408 -11.94 5.09 -11.02
CA GLY A 408 -12.00 4.78 -12.44
C GLY A 408 -11.19 3.54 -12.78
N VAL A 409 -10.94 3.28 -14.05
CA VAL A 409 -10.13 2.12 -14.48
C VAL A 409 -8.63 2.44 -14.24
N ARG A 410 -8.19 2.33 -12.98
CA ARG A 410 -6.85 2.71 -12.48
C ARG A 410 -6.44 1.83 -11.30
N GLU A 411 -6.30 0.54 -11.50
CA GLU A 411 -6.01 -0.43 -10.43
C GLU A 411 -4.67 -0.16 -9.75
N GLN A 412 -3.65 0.24 -10.50
CA GLN A 412 -2.33 0.56 -9.95
C GLN A 412 -2.41 1.76 -9.01
N ALA A 413 -2.96 2.88 -9.49
CA ALA A 413 -3.13 4.08 -8.67
C ALA A 413 -4.05 3.82 -7.48
N MET A 414 -5.15 3.09 -7.65
CA MET A 414 -6.08 2.72 -6.59
C MET A 414 -5.36 2.08 -5.41
N ALA A 415 -4.53 1.07 -5.67
CA ALA A 415 -3.84 0.35 -4.61
C ALA A 415 -2.76 1.21 -3.92
N ALA A 416 -2.01 2.01 -4.68
CA ALA A 416 -1.01 2.90 -4.09
C ALA A 416 -1.65 4.10 -3.36
N ILE A 417 -2.77 4.64 -3.85
CA ILE A 417 -3.58 5.64 -3.12
C ILE A 417 -4.10 5.04 -1.82
N GLY A 418 -4.58 3.79 -1.84
CA GLY A 418 -4.95 3.05 -0.64
C GLY A 418 -3.81 3.00 0.39
N ASN A 419 -2.58 2.72 -0.06
CA ASN A 419 -1.40 2.80 0.81
C ASN A 419 -1.22 4.22 1.38
N GLY A 420 -1.36 5.26 0.57
CA GLY A 420 -1.26 6.66 0.99
C GLY A 420 -2.30 7.06 2.03
N LEU A 421 -3.55 6.60 1.88
CA LEU A 421 -4.62 6.79 2.88
C LEU A 421 -4.24 6.17 4.23
N MET A 422 -3.70 4.93 4.21
CA MET A 422 -3.29 4.23 5.43
C MET A 422 -2.06 4.88 6.08
N LEU A 423 -1.06 5.31 5.28
CA LEU A 423 0.14 6.00 5.75
C LEU A 423 -0.16 7.35 6.42
N HIS A 424 -1.22 8.01 5.97
CA HIS A 424 -1.63 9.29 6.56
C HIS A 424 -2.11 9.13 8.01
N GLY A 425 -2.82 8.04 8.31
CA GLY A 425 -3.49 7.82 9.58
C GLY A 425 -4.89 8.47 9.66
N GLY A 426 -5.65 8.09 10.69
CA GLY A 426 -7.02 8.58 10.94
C GLY A 426 -8.11 7.90 10.11
N LEU A 427 -7.75 7.08 9.13
CA LEU A 427 -8.68 6.38 8.25
C LEU A 427 -8.43 4.87 8.24
N LYS A 428 -9.47 4.10 8.00
CA LYS A 428 -9.40 2.69 7.62
C LYS A 428 -9.83 2.56 6.17
N ALA A 429 -8.98 1.99 5.30
CA ALA A 429 -9.25 1.98 3.88
C ALA A 429 -9.45 0.57 3.31
N PHE A 430 -10.28 0.48 2.27
CA PHE A 430 -10.35 -0.68 1.40
C PHE A 430 -10.28 -0.28 -0.07
N VAL A 431 -9.78 -1.19 -0.90
CA VAL A 431 -9.72 -1.04 -2.36
C VAL A 431 -10.22 -2.33 -3.02
N ALA A 432 -10.87 -2.22 -4.18
CA ALA A 432 -11.53 -3.36 -4.78
C ALA A 432 -11.44 -3.40 -6.31
N THR A 433 -11.28 -4.61 -6.84
CA THR A 433 -11.35 -4.91 -8.26
C THR A 433 -11.74 -6.38 -8.48
N PHE A 434 -11.89 -6.82 -9.73
CA PHE A 434 -11.98 -8.25 -10.05
C PHE A 434 -10.64 -8.93 -9.75
N PHE A 435 -10.69 -10.19 -9.34
CA PHE A 435 -9.49 -10.87 -8.85
C PHE A 435 -8.43 -11.06 -9.93
N VAL A 436 -8.81 -11.30 -11.17
CA VAL A 436 -7.85 -11.36 -12.30
C VAL A 436 -7.06 -10.06 -12.45
N PHE A 437 -7.68 -8.89 -12.21
CA PHE A 437 -7.01 -7.59 -12.29
C PHE A 437 -6.13 -7.28 -11.07
N SER A 438 -6.03 -8.20 -10.11
CA SER A 438 -5.02 -8.13 -9.07
C SER A 438 -3.59 -8.18 -9.62
N ASP A 439 -3.40 -8.62 -10.87
CA ASP A 439 -2.13 -8.54 -11.58
C ASP A 439 -1.62 -7.10 -11.73
N TYR A 440 -2.54 -6.13 -11.92
CA TYR A 440 -2.18 -4.70 -11.91
C TYR A 440 -1.91 -4.17 -10.49
N VAL A 441 -2.50 -4.77 -9.47
CA VAL A 441 -2.42 -4.34 -8.06
C VAL A 441 -1.17 -4.88 -7.36
N LYS A 442 -0.65 -6.02 -7.78
CA LYS A 442 0.37 -6.81 -7.08
C LYS A 442 1.64 -6.03 -6.69
N PRO A 443 2.24 -5.17 -7.53
CA PRO A 443 3.41 -4.38 -7.13
C PRO A 443 3.14 -3.47 -5.94
N MET A 444 1.96 -2.85 -5.89
CA MET A 444 1.55 -1.98 -4.79
C MET A 444 1.19 -2.77 -3.54
N ALA A 445 0.52 -3.92 -3.69
CA ALA A 445 0.22 -4.83 -2.58
C ALA A 445 1.50 -5.37 -1.92
N ARG A 446 2.57 -5.54 -2.68
CA ARG A 446 3.89 -5.89 -2.14
C ARG A 446 4.44 -4.79 -1.23
N LEU A 447 4.30 -3.51 -1.60
CA LEU A 447 4.69 -2.40 -0.72
C LEU A 447 3.76 -2.27 0.49
N THR A 448 2.44 -2.52 0.33
CA THR A 448 1.52 -2.60 1.46
C THR A 448 1.99 -3.59 2.51
N ALA A 449 2.37 -4.80 2.06
CA ALA A 449 2.88 -5.84 2.94
C ALA A 449 4.24 -5.50 3.56
N LEU A 450 5.15 -4.90 2.78
CA LEU A 450 6.47 -4.47 3.25
C LEU A 450 6.37 -3.37 4.32
N MET A 451 5.44 -2.42 4.14
CA MET A 451 5.14 -1.36 5.10
C MET A 451 4.21 -1.81 6.24
N GLN A 452 3.74 -3.06 6.22
CA GLN A 452 2.80 -3.64 7.20
C GLN A 452 1.49 -2.85 7.35
N LEU A 453 1.01 -2.24 6.26
CA LEU A 453 -0.21 -1.43 6.30
C LEU A 453 -1.46 -2.31 6.33
N PRO A 454 -2.42 -2.07 7.22
CA PRO A 454 -3.66 -2.84 7.33
C PRO A 454 -4.71 -2.40 6.30
N LEU A 455 -4.34 -2.41 5.01
CA LEU A 455 -5.22 -2.13 3.89
C LEU A 455 -6.01 -3.38 3.51
N THR A 456 -7.33 -3.25 3.34
CA THR A 456 -8.19 -4.34 2.90
C THR A 456 -8.35 -4.34 1.38
N TYR A 457 -8.03 -5.46 0.75
CA TYR A 457 -8.24 -5.70 -0.67
C TYR A 457 -9.48 -6.57 -0.88
N VAL A 458 -10.47 -6.07 -1.59
CA VAL A 458 -11.70 -6.81 -1.94
C VAL A 458 -11.58 -7.26 -3.39
N PHE A 459 -11.26 -8.54 -3.58
CA PHE A 459 -11.13 -9.18 -4.89
C PHE A 459 -12.36 -10.04 -5.16
N THR A 460 -13.15 -9.68 -6.16
CA THR A 460 -14.32 -10.47 -6.54
C THR A 460 -14.11 -11.24 -7.84
N HIS A 461 -15.05 -12.15 -8.19
CA HIS A 461 -14.89 -12.97 -9.40
C HIS A 461 -13.68 -13.92 -9.27
N ASP A 462 -13.75 -14.79 -8.26
CA ASP A 462 -12.63 -15.53 -7.67
C ASP A 462 -12.10 -16.73 -8.48
N SER A 463 -12.85 -17.22 -9.50
CA SER A 463 -12.54 -18.48 -10.19
C SER A 463 -13.22 -18.57 -11.55
N ILE A 464 -13.18 -19.74 -12.19
CA ILE A 464 -13.95 -20.05 -13.42
C ILE A 464 -15.47 -19.88 -13.23
N GLY A 465 -15.95 -19.68 -11.98
CA GLY A 465 -17.31 -19.26 -11.67
C GLY A 465 -17.70 -17.87 -12.19
N VAL A 466 -16.75 -17.11 -12.76
CA VAL A 466 -16.99 -15.90 -13.56
C VAL A 466 -17.89 -16.23 -14.76
N GLY A 467 -17.62 -17.33 -15.45
CA GLY A 467 -18.49 -17.85 -16.48
C GLY A 467 -18.28 -17.27 -17.87
N GLU A 468 -19.29 -16.62 -18.41
CA GLU A 468 -19.36 -16.21 -19.82
C GLU A 468 -18.27 -15.21 -20.25
N ASP A 469 -17.72 -14.42 -19.32
CA ASP A 469 -16.63 -13.47 -19.60
C ASP A 469 -15.32 -14.18 -20.01
N GLY A 470 -15.13 -15.42 -19.57
CA GLY A 470 -14.10 -16.33 -20.03
C GLY A 470 -12.70 -16.05 -19.48
N PRO A 471 -11.67 -16.63 -20.12
CA PRO A 471 -10.33 -16.74 -19.54
C PRO A 471 -9.60 -15.41 -19.29
N THR A 472 -10.02 -14.32 -19.93
CA THR A 472 -9.47 -12.98 -19.66
C THR A 472 -9.93 -12.41 -18.31
N HIS A 473 -10.97 -13.00 -17.72
CA HIS A 473 -11.58 -12.56 -16.45
C HIS A 473 -11.57 -13.65 -15.38
N GLU A 474 -11.18 -14.86 -15.73
CA GLU A 474 -11.11 -16.04 -14.85
C GLU A 474 -9.70 -16.16 -14.25
N PRO A 475 -9.53 -15.89 -12.94
CA PRO A 475 -8.21 -16.03 -12.30
C PRO A 475 -7.84 -17.51 -12.15
N ILE A 476 -6.57 -17.81 -12.26
CA ILE A 476 -5.99 -19.15 -12.07
C ILE A 476 -4.82 -19.08 -11.09
N GLU A 477 -3.76 -18.35 -11.45
CA GLU A 477 -2.51 -18.24 -10.68
C GLU A 477 -2.53 -17.13 -9.61
N GLN A 478 -3.47 -16.21 -9.68
CA GLN A 478 -3.50 -15.02 -8.81
C GLN A 478 -3.55 -15.39 -7.31
N LEU A 479 -4.34 -16.43 -6.96
CA LEU A 479 -4.45 -16.86 -5.56
C LEU A 479 -3.12 -17.39 -5.02
N ALA A 480 -2.44 -18.22 -5.77
CA ALA A 480 -1.11 -18.73 -5.41
C ALA A 480 -0.09 -17.58 -5.30
N ALA A 481 -0.17 -16.60 -6.19
CA ALA A 481 0.70 -15.43 -6.18
C ALA A 481 0.53 -14.58 -4.92
N PHE A 482 -0.70 -14.35 -4.44
CA PHE A 482 -0.96 -13.61 -3.20
C PHE A 482 -0.63 -14.41 -1.94
N ARG A 483 -0.94 -15.72 -1.91
CA ARG A 483 -0.53 -16.62 -0.83
C ARG A 483 1.00 -16.73 -0.67
N SER A 484 1.75 -16.49 -1.74
CA SER A 484 3.22 -16.47 -1.70
C SER A 484 3.82 -15.12 -1.25
N LEU A 485 3.01 -14.07 -1.11
CA LEU A 485 3.48 -12.73 -0.75
C LEU A 485 3.68 -12.63 0.78
N PRO A 486 4.92 -12.41 1.25
CA PRO A 486 5.18 -12.32 2.69
C PRO A 486 4.36 -11.21 3.36
N GLY A 487 3.74 -11.50 4.49
CA GLY A 487 2.96 -10.54 5.27
C GLY A 487 1.57 -10.22 4.70
N PHE A 488 1.16 -10.83 3.60
CA PHE A 488 -0.18 -10.70 3.04
C PHE A 488 -1.07 -11.86 3.52
N THR A 489 -2.23 -11.57 4.11
CA THR A 489 -3.19 -12.59 4.54
C THR A 489 -4.33 -12.68 3.54
N VAL A 490 -4.64 -13.89 3.05
CA VAL A 490 -5.71 -14.13 2.09
C VAL A 490 -6.85 -14.90 2.73
N PHE A 491 -8.09 -14.47 2.47
CA PHE A 491 -9.30 -15.24 2.76
C PHE A 491 -10.06 -15.55 1.48
N ARG A 492 -10.38 -16.83 1.27
CA ARG A 492 -11.32 -17.30 0.22
C ARG A 492 -12.48 -18.01 0.89
N PRO A 493 -13.52 -17.26 1.32
CA PRO A 493 -14.62 -17.79 2.12
C PRO A 493 -15.61 -18.61 1.31
N CYS A 494 -16.17 -19.66 1.92
CA CYS A 494 -17.14 -20.55 1.31
C CYS A 494 -18.61 -20.12 1.47
N ASP A 495 -18.89 -19.20 2.41
CA ASP A 495 -20.26 -18.75 2.70
C ASP A 495 -20.27 -17.43 3.50
N ARG A 496 -21.46 -17.07 4.01
CA ARG A 496 -21.67 -15.85 4.80
C ARG A 496 -20.86 -15.84 6.10
N THR A 497 -20.79 -16.95 6.82
CA THR A 497 -20.09 -17.02 8.11
C THR A 497 -18.58 -16.82 7.94
N GLU A 498 -17.97 -17.48 6.94
CA GLU A 498 -16.56 -17.30 6.65
C GLU A 498 -16.26 -15.90 6.09
N THR A 499 -17.21 -15.30 5.32
CA THR A 499 -17.07 -13.92 4.85
C THR A 499 -17.11 -12.93 6.02
N ALA A 500 -17.95 -13.19 7.03
CA ALA A 500 -17.97 -12.39 8.26
C ALA A 500 -16.64 -12.51 9.03
N ALA A 501 -16.11 -13.73 9.17
CA ALA A 501 -14.82 -13.96 9.80
C ALA A 501 -13.69 -13.22 9.05
N ALA A 502 -13.70 -13.23 7.71
CA ALA A 502 -12.72 -12.54 6.89
C ALA A 502 -12.73 -11.01 7.09
N TRP A 503 -13.93 -10.41 7.14
CA TRP A 503 -14.06 -8.98 7.42
C TRP A 503 -13.69 -8.61 8.86
N MET A 504 -14.09 -9.42 9.86
CA MET A 504 -13.66 -9.21 11.25
C MET A 504 -12.14 -9.19 11.34
N TYR A 505 -11.48 -10.21 10.77
CA TYR A 505 -10.02 -10.24 10.73
C TYR A 505 -9.42 -9.02 10.02
N ALA A 506 -9.95 -8.62 8.86
CA ALA A 506 -9.44 -7.47 8.11
C ALA A 506 -9.54 -6.14 8.86
N VAL A 507 -10.59 -5.97 9.68
CA VAL A 507 -10.80 -4.78 10.52
C VAL A 507 -9.88 -4.78 11.74
N GLU A 508 -9.74 -5.93 12.41
CA GLU A 508 -8.94 -6.08 13.64
C GLU A 508 -7.44 -6.23 13.34
N ASN A 509 -7.05 -6.59 12.11
CA ASN A 509 -5.66 -6.72 11.75
C ASN A 509 -4.99 -5.35 11.66
N GLU A 510 -3.97 -5.13 12.49
CA GLU A 510 -3.19 -3.89 12.53
C GLU A 510 -1.87 -4.01 11.73
N CYS A 511 -1.47 -5.22 11.37
CA CYS A 511 -0.18 -5.49 10.75
C CYS A 511 -0.33 -6.23 9.42
N GLY A 512 -0.22 -5.48 8.33
CA GLY A 512 -0.21 -6.03 6.98
C GLY A 512 -1.59 -6.14 6.33
N PRO A 513 -1.61 -6.29 5.01
CA PRO A 513 -2.82 -6.31 4.21
C PRO A 513 -3.61 -7.60 4.35
N THR A 514 -4.92 -7.48 4.14
CA THR A 514 -5.85 -8.61 4.05
C THR A 514 -6.57 -8.60 2.71
N GLY A 515 -6.52 -9.71 1.96
CA GLY A 515 -7.24 -9.89 0.70
C GLY A 515 -8.44 -10.82 0.88
N LEU A 516 -9.62 -10.35 0.52
CA LEU A 516 -10.87 -11.12 0.49
C LEU A 516 -11.14 -11.54 -0.96
N VAL A 517 -11.09 -12.84 -1.24
CA VAL A 517 -11.28 -13.42 -2.58
C VAL A 517 -12.67 -14.02 -2.66
N LEU A 518 -13.58 -13.34 -3.38
CA LEU A 518 -15.02 -13.49 -3.26
C LEU A 518 -15.68 -13.96 -4.57
N THR A 519 -16.68 -14.83 -4.46
CA THR A 519 -17.38 -15.40 -5.61
C THR A 519 -18.32 -14.42 -6.32
N ARG A 520 -18.49 -14.61 -7.63
CA ARG A 520 -19.59 -14.04 -8.42
C ARG A 520 -20.85 -14.89 -8.30
N GLN A 521 -20.73 -16.22 -8.33
CA GLN A 521 -21.81 -17.18 -8.22
C GLN A 521 -22.30 -17.35 -6.78
N ASN A 522 -23.55 -17.74 -6.63
CA ASN A 522 -24.15 -18.02 -5.33
C ASN A 522 -23.62 -19.32 -4.74
N LEU A 523 -23.34 -19.31 -3.45
CA LEU A 523 -22.92 -20.47 -2.67
C LEU A 523 -23.95 -20.79 -1.59
N PRO A 524 -24.17 -22.09 -1.25
CA PRO A 524 -25.02 -22.46 -0.14
C PRO A 524 -24.38 -22.06 1.20
N GLN A 525 -25.21 -21.81 2.20
CA GLN A 525 -24.76 -21.71 3.57
C GLN A 525 -24.39 -23.09 4.10
N MET A 526 -23.18 -23.23 4.63
CA MET A 526 -22.70 -24.50 5.18
C MET A 526 -23.13 -24.66 6.65
N GLU A 527 -23.65 -25.82 7.02
CA GLU A 527 -24.13 -26.08 8.38
C GLU A 527 -22.95 -25.98 9.41
N GLY A 528 -21.82 -26.60 9.08
CA GLY A 528 -20.61 -26.63 9.94
C GLY A 528 -19.75 -25.37 9.91
N SER A 529 -20.12 -24.37 9.12
CA SER A 529 -19.37 -23.12 9.05
C SER A 529 -19.46 -22.34 10.37
N SER A 530 -18.32 -21.83 10.86
CA SER A 530 -18.19 -21.23 12.18
C SER A 530 -17.13 -20.13 12.26
N LYS A 531 -17.03 -19.48 13.43
CA LYS A 531 -15.96 -18.52 13.78
C LYS A 531 -14.57 -19.13 13.73
N ASP A 532 -14.44 -20.45 13.71
CA ASP A 532 -13.14 -21.14 13.55
C ASP A 532 -12.45 -20.84 12.21
N ALA A 533 -13.16 -20.26 11.25
CA ALA A 533 -12.57 -19.67 10.04
C ALA A 533 -11.45 -18.66 10.36
N LEU A 534 -11.49 -17.97 11.50
CA LEU A 534 -10.43 -17.08 11.99
C LEU A 534 -9.12 -17.82 12.29
N LYS A 535 -9.15 -19.14 12.45
CA LYS A 535 -7.94 -19.98 12.59
C LYS A 535 -7.30 -20.36 11.25
N GLY A 536 -7.96 -20.00 10.13
CA GLY A 536 -7.47 -20.18 8.77
C GLY A 536 -7.77 -21.53 8.15
N GLY A 537 -7.96 -22.57 8.94
CA GLY A 537 -8.38 -23.91 8.52
C GLY A 537 -9.02 -24.64 9.67
N TYR A 538 -10.17 -25.28 9.43
CA TYR A 538 -10.93 -25.97 10.48
C TYR A 538 -11.77 -27.11 9.90
N VAL A 539 -12.20 -28.04 10.77
CA VAL A 539 -13.06 -29.15 10.39
C VAL A 539 -14.50 -28.65 10.23
N ILE A 540 -14.98 -28.62 8.98
CA ILE A 540 -16.35 -28.17 8.67
C ILE A 540 -17.37 -29.32 8.68
N ALA A 541 -16.92 -30.57 8.39
CA ALA A 541 -17.71 -31.77 8.50
C ALA A 541 -16.83 -32.97 8.91
N ASP A 542 -16.96 -33.41 10.14
CA ASP A 542 -16.08 -34.46 10.66
C ASP A 542 -16.52 -35.87 10.27
N SER A 543 -15.61 -36.83 10.38
CA SER A 543 -15.89 -38.27 10.26
C SER A 543 -16.63 -38.79 11.50
N GLN A 544 -17.40 -39.89 11.33
CA GLN A 544 -17.97 -40.63 12.46
C GLN A 544 -16.94 -41.52 13.12
N LYS A 545 -15.88 -41.93 12.37
CA LYS A 545 -14.76 -42.69 12.88
C LYS A 545 -13.77 -41.78 13.60
N GLU A 546 -13.12 -42.26 14.64
CA GLU A 546 -12.06 -41.56 15.33
C GLU A 546 -10.90 -41.21 14.38
N VAL A 547 -10.57 -42.11 13.46
CA VAL A 547 -9.62 -41.91 12.38
C VAL A 547 -10.34 -41.99 11.07
N PRO A 548 -10.45 -40.88 10.31
CA PRO A 548 -11.11 -40.89 9.00
C PRO A 548 -10.34 -41.71 7.97
N ASP A 549 -11.06 -42.30 7.02
CA ASP A 549 -10.45 -43.05 5.91
C ASP A 549 -9.62 -42.13 4.98
N ALA A 550 -10.04 -40.87 4.83
CA ALA A 550 -9.32 -39.83 4.13
C ALA A 550 -9.73 -38.41 4.62
N ILE A 551 -9.01 -37.37 4.20
CA ILE A 551 -9.38 -35.98 4.45
C ILE A 551 -9.54 -35.28 3.11
N ILE A 552 -10.65 -34.54 2.92
CA ILE A 552 -10.86 -33.63 1.81
C ILE A 552 -10.65 -32.21 2.33
N ILE A 553 -9.80 -31.41 1.66
CA ILE A 553 -9.49 -30.04 2.01
C ILE A 553 -9.98 -29.14 0.87
N ALA A 554 -10.72 -28.08 1.17
CA ALA A 554 -11.19 -27.16 0.14
C ALA A 554 -11.23 -25.72 0.65
N SER A 555 -11.29 -24.75 -0.24
CA SER A 555 -11.56 -23.35 0.05
C SER A 555 -12.67 -22.80 -0.83
N GLY A 556 -13.31 -21.72 -0.41
CA GLY A 556 -14.31 -21.03 -1.23
C GLY A 556 -15.43 -21.92 -1.74
N SER A 557 -15.77 -21.78 -3.02
CA SER A 557 -16.89 -22.50 -3.66
C SER A 557 -16.75 -24.03 -3.60
N GLU A 558 -15.55 -24.57 -3.52
CA GLU A 558 -15.31 -26.01 -3.56
C GLU A 558 -15.55 -26.70 -2.22
N VAL A 559 -15.78 -25.95 -1.13
CA VAL A 559 -16.13 -26.52 0.19
C VAL A 559 -17.47 -27.25 0.13
N SER A 560 -18.49 -26.67 -0.53
CA SER A 560 -19.78 -27.33 -0.71
C SER A 560 -19.66 -28.61 -1.55
N LEU A 561 -18.81 -28.61 -2.56
CA LEU A 561 -18.48 -29.75 -3.38
C LEU A 561 -17.86 -30.90 -2.54
N ALA A 562 -16.92 -30.55 -1.66
CA ALA A 562 -16.25 -31.48 -0.76
C ALA A 562 -17.24 -32.14 0.26
N VAL A 563 -18.14 -31.31 0.82
CA VAL A 563 -19.16 -31.80 1.76
C VAL A 563 -20.17 -32.75 1.05
N ASN A 564 -20.62 -32.39 -0.16
CA ASN A 564 -21.49 -33.26 -0.95
C ASN A 564 -20.77 -34.58 -1.32
N ALA A 565 -19.50 -34.56 -1.63
CA ALA A 565 -18.72 -35.76 -1.91
C ALA A 565 -18.60 -36.68 -0.67
N LYS A 566 -18.48 -36.10 0.54
CA LYS A 566 -18.55 -36.88 1.78
C LYS A 566 -19.85 -37.63 1.93
N GLU A 567 -21.00 -37.01 1.61
CA GLU A 567 -22.29 -37.65 1.69
C GLU A 567 -22.44 -38.82 0.71
N GLU A 568 -21.81 -38.74 -0.46
CA GLU A 568 -21.79 -39.87 -1.42
C GLU A 568 -20.82 -40.97 -0.96
N LEU A 569 -19.61 -40.61 -0.47
CA LEU A 569 -18.64 -41.59 0.01
C LEU A 569 -19.14 -42.45 1.18
N ILE A 570 -19.93 -41.86 2.09
CA ILE A 570 -20.47 -42.59 3.23
C ILE A 570 -21.41 -43.70 2.82
N LYS A 571 -22.13 -43.60 1.66
CA LYS A 571 -22.97 -44.63 1.10
C LYS A 571 -22.18 -45.89 0.68
N ASP A 572 -20.89 -45.66 0.33
CA ASP A 572 -19.94 -46.72 -0.02
C ASP A 572 -19.15 -47.22 1.21
N GLY A 573 -19.48 -46.75 2.41
CA GLY A 573 -18.81 -47.13 3.66
C GLY A 573 -17.45 -46.42 3.90
N ILE A 574 -17.15 -45.39 3.10
CA ILE A 574 -15.95 -44.55 3.22
C ILE A 574 -16.30 -43.31 4.03
N ASP A 575 -15.70 -43.16 5.21
CA ASP A 575 -15.97 -42.04 6.11
C ASP A 575 -14.79 -41.04 6.13
N VAL A 576 -15.05 -39.88 5.58
CA VAL A 576 -14.02 -38.83 5.41
C VAL A 576 -14.29 -37.61 6.29
N ARG A 577 -13.22 -36.93 6.64
CA ARG A 577 -13.27 -35.59 7.24
C ARG A 577 -13.19 -34.55 6.12
N VAL A 578 -13.97 -33.45 6.23
CA VAL A 578 -13.84 -32.27 5.35
C VAL A 578 -13.31 -31.11 6.16
N VAL A 579 -12.28 -30.47 5.62
CA VAL A 579 -11.63 -29.29 6.17
C VAL A 579 -11.87 -28.11 5.25
N SER A 580 -12.46 -27.03 5.76
CA SER A 580 -12.43 -25.75 5.09
C SER A 580 -11.13 -25.01 5.40
N MET A 581 -10.45 -24.49 4.38
CA MET A 581 -9.17 -23.79 4.46
C MET A 581 -9.28 -22.39 3.85
N PRO A 582 -10.06 -21.47 4.47
CA PRO A 582 -10.24 -20.12 3.93
C PRO A 582 -8.96 -19.29 3.92
N SER A 583 -7.99 -19.53 4.81
CA SER A 583 -6.72 -18.80 4.90
C SER A 583 -5.57 -19.71 5.28
N MET A 584 -4.71 -20.02 4.33
CA MET A 584 -3.52 -20.86 4.56
C MET A 584 -2.53 -20.17 5.52
N GLU A 585 -2.37 -18.86 5.41
CA GLU A 585 -1.43 -18.07 6.21
C GLU A 585 -1.79 -18.10 7.69
N LEU A 586 -3.07 -18.05 8.03
CA LEU A 586 -3.56 -18.13 9.40
C LEU A 586 -3.48 -19.56 9.96
N PHE A 587 -3.79 -20.55 9.14
CA PHE A 587 -3.65 -21.95 9.54
C PHE A 587 -2.18 -22.29 9.84
N ASP A 588 -1.26 -21.81 9.02
CA ASP A 588 0.18 -22.05 9.22
C ASP A 588 0.70 -21.46 10.54
N LYS A 589 0.14 -20.36 10.99
CA LYS A 589 0.48 -19.70 12.27
C LYS A 589 -0.11 -20.42 13.49
N GLN A 590 -1.02 -21.39 13.31
CA GLN A 590 -1.61 -22.12 14.45
C GLN A 590 -0.58 -23.03 15.15
N SER A 591 -0.88 -23.40 16.39
CA SER A 591 -0.05 -24.33 17.14
C SER A 591 0.05 -25.71 16.45
N ALA A 592 1.10 -26.45 16.75
CA ALA A 592 1.27 -27.81 16.23
C ALA A 592 0.10 -28.72 16.62
N GLU A 593 -0.40 -28.57 17.86
CA GLU A 593 -1.54 -29.33 18.39
C GLU A 593 -2.82 -29.04 17.62
N TYR A 594 -3.09 -27.76 17.31
CA TYR A 594 -4.25 -27.39 16.52
C TYR A 594 -4.16 -27.94 15.10
N LYS A 595 -3.01 -27.78 14.44
CA LYS A 595 -2.78 -28.31 13.08
C LYS A 595 -2.96 -29.83 13.05
N GLU A 596 -2.45 -30.54 14.07
CA GLU A 596 -2.61 -31.98 14.20
C GLU A 596 -4.07 -32.39 14.44
N SER A 597 -4.85 -31.60 15.19
CA SER A 597 -6.28 -31.85 15.42
C SER A 597 -7.13 -31.74 14.14
N VAL A 598 -6.74 -30.82 13.23
CA VAL A 598 -7.44 -30.58 11.95
C VAL A 598 -6.95 -31.53 10.86
N LEU A 599 -5.62 -31.65 10.70
CA LEU A 599 -4.95 -32.46 9.68
C LEU A 599 -4.00 -33.47 10.33
N PRO A 600 -4.52 -34.51 11.01
CA PRO A 600 -3.70 -35.48 11.73
C PRO A 600 -2.67 -36.16 10.81
N ASN A 601 -1.42 -36.24 11.23
CA ASN A 601 -0.31 -36.83 10.48
C ASN A 601 -0.52 -38.32 10.20
N ALA A 602 -1.31 -38.99 11.03
CA ALA A 602 -1.68 -40.39 10.84
C ALA A 602 -2.54 -40.62 9.59
N VAL A 603 -3.29 -39.57 9.13
CA VAL A 603 -4.15 -39.64 7.94
C VAL A 603 -3.42 -38.98 6.78
N ARG A 604 -2.71 -39.78 6.00
CA ARG A 604 -1.91 -39.32 4.84
C ARG A 604 -2.72 -39.29 3.54
N LYS A 605 -3.86 -39.94 3.51
CA LYS A 605 -4.79 -39.99 2.37
C LYS A 605 -5.57 -38.69 2.33
N ARG A 606 -5.11 -37.72 1.53
CA ARG A 606 -5.69 -36.38 1.49
C ARG A 606 -5.95 -35.94 0.04
N VAL A 607 -7.07 -35.28 -0.17
CA VAL A 607 -7.45 -34.69 -1.46
C VAL A 607 -7.74 -33.21 -1.25
N ALA A 608 -7.07 -32.31 -1.98
CA ALA A 608 -7.43 -30.91 -2.02
C ALA A 608 -8.28 -30.60 -3.25
N VAL A 609 -9.23 -29.64 -3.13
CA VAL A 609 -10.10 -29.22 -4.23
C VAL A 609 -10.16 -27.70 -4.25
N GLU A 610 -9.70 -27.09 -5.33
CA GLU A 610 -9.74 -25.63 -5.53
C GLU A 610 -9.75 -25.29 -7.02
N ALA A 611 -10.73 -24.52 -7.49
CA ALA A 611 -10.89 -24.15 -8.90
C ALA A 611 -9.95 -23.03 -9.33
N LEU A 612 -8.65 -23.18 -8.96
CA LEU A 612 -7.52 -22.32 -9.26
C LEU A 612 -6.26 -23.19 -9.40
N SER A 613 -5.06 -22.60 -9.41
CA SER A 613 -3.80 -23.35 -9.49
C SER A 613 -3.59 -24.26 -8.26
N ASP A 614 -3.00 -25.43 -8.49
CA ASP A 614 -2.63 -26.39 -7.43
C ASP A 614 -1.44 -25.93 -6.57
N PHE A 615 -0.79 -24.84 -6.97
CA PHE A 615 0.44 -24.35 -6.34
C PHE A 615 0.23 -24.00 -4.86
N GLY A 616 0.99 -24.70 -3.99
CA GLY A 616 0.87 -24.56 -2.54
C GLY A 616 0.09 -25.68 -1.83
N TRP A 617 -0.79 -26.41 -2.50
CA TRP A 617 -1.60 -27.46 -1.88
C TRP A 617 -0.81 -28.70 -1.46
N TYR A 618 0.30 -29.02 -2.13
CA TYR A 618 1.15 -30.17 -1.78
C TYR A 618 1.75 -30.10 -0.38
N LYS A 619 1.84 -28.92 0.21
CA LYS A 619 2.20 -28.72 1.62
C LYS A 619 1.23 -29.42 2.58
N TYR A 620 -0.06 -29.47 2.23
CA TYR A 620 -1.13 -30.02 3.08
C TYR A 620 -1.51 -31.45 2.69
N VAL A 621 -1.52 -31.79 1.41
CA VAL A 621 -1.88 -33.14 0.95
C VAL A 621 -0.70 -34.11 0.99
N GLY A 622 0.53 -33.64 0.92
CA GLY A 622 1.73 -34.49 0.88
C GLY A 622 1.89 -35.27 -0.42
N LEU A 623 2.86 -36.20 -0.44
CA LEU A 623 3.20 -36.99 -1.63
C LEU A 623 2.16 -38.11 -1.93
N ASP A 624 1.41 -38.55 -0.93
CA ASP A 624 0.41 -39.62 -1.05
C ASP A 624 -0.97 -39.06 -1.46
N GLY A 625 -1.14 -37.74 -1.41
CA GLY A 625 -2.39 -37.06 -1.72
C GLY A 625 -2.56 -36.71 -3.20
N ARG A 626 -3.71 -36.09 -3.51
CA ARG A 626 -4.02 -35.56 -4.85
C ARG A 626 -4.63 -34.17 -4.71
N VAL A 627 -4.53 -33.41 -5.81
CA VAL A 627 -5.14 -32.08 -5.93
C VAL A 627 -6.04 -32.07 -7.16
N ILE A 628 -7.28 -31.65 -7.00
CA ILE A 628 -8.21 -31.33 -8.08
C ILE A 628 -8.14 -29.80 -8.27
N ALA A 629 -7.51 -29.35 -9.33
CA ALA A 629 -7.21 -27.96 -9.61
C ALA A 629 -7.27 -27.65 -11.11
N MET A 630 -7.11 -26.38 -11.47
CA MET A 630 -6.99 -25.99 -12.86
C MET A 630 -5.57 -26.30 -13.40
N GLU A 631 -5.51 -26.99 -14.52
CA GLU A 631 -4.25 -27.31 -15.24
C GLU A 631 -3.93 -26.29 -16.34
N GLY A 632 -4.84 -25.35 -16.61
CA GLY A 632 -4.69 -24.33 -17.65
C GLY A 632 -5.69 -23.19 -17.46
N PHE A 633 -5.79 -22.34 -18.46
CA PHE A 633 -6.80 -21.26 -18.44
C PHE A 633 -8.23 -21.82 -18.53
N GLY A 634 -9.18 -21.01 -18.05
CA GLY A 634 -10.60 -21.32 -18.17
C GLY A 634 -11.16 -21.13 -19.58
N ALA A 635 -12.47 -21.04 -19.70
CA ALA A 635 -13.16 -20.92 -20.98
C ALA A 635 -14.44 -20.09 -20.84
N SER A 636 -14.93 -19.51 -21.95
CA SER A 636 -16.22 -18.80 -21.96
C SER A 636 -17.38 -19.81 -21.99
N GLY A 637 -18.27 -19.73 -21.02
CA GLY A 637 -19.48 -20.58 -20.94
C GLY A 637 -20.23 -20.39 -19.62
N PRO A 638 -21.42 -20.97 -19.47
CA PRO A 638 -22.10 -20.96 -18.20
C PRO A 638 -21.26 -21.59 -17.09
N ALA A 639 -21.17 -20.94 -15.93
CA ALA A 639 -20.31 -21.38 -14.82
C ALA A 639 -20.48 -22.89 -14.49
N ALA A 640 -21.73 -23.39 -14.40
CA ALA A 640 -21.99 -24.81 -14.11
C ALA A 640 -21.37 -25.76 -15.15
N THR A 641 -21.43 -25.40 -16.44
CA THR A 641 -20.81 -26.16 -17.52
C THR A 641 -19.28 -26.16 -17.41
N LEU A 642 -18.67 -25.02 -17.00
CA LEU A 642 -17.22 -24.92 -16.83
C LEU A 642 -16.76 -25.77 -15.63
N PHE A 643 -17.44 -25.71 -14.49
CA PHE A 643 -17.12 -26.55 -13.35
C PHE A 643 -17.20 -28.05 -13.72
N GLU A 644 -18.23 -28.48 -14.47
CA GLU A 644 -18.33 -29.83 -14.96
C GLU A 644 -17.20 -30.19 -15.94
N HIS A 645 -16.94 -29.33 -16.94
CA HIS A 645 -15.92 -29.54 -17.96
C HIS A 645 -14.52 -29.70 -17.37
N PHE A 646 -14.18 -28.87 -16.39
CA PHE A 646 -12.86 -28.89 -15.72
C PHE A 646 -12.79 -29.88 -14.56
N GLY A 647 -13.83 -30.70 -14.36
CA GLY A 647 -13.81 -31.81 -13.41
C GLY A 647 -14.10 -31.44 -11.96
N PHE A 648 -14.62 -30.24 -11.68
CA PHE A 648 -15.07 -29.86 -10.34
C PHE A 648 -16.49 -30.38 -10.09
N THR A 649 -16.59 -31.72 -9.99
CA THR A 649 -17.85 -32.44 -9.77
C THR A 649 -17.74 -33.35 -8.56
N VAL A 650 -18.89 -33.67 -7.93
CA VAL A 650 -18.97 -34.61 -6.79
C VAL A 650 -18.36 -35.95 -7.18
N ASP A 651 -18.72 -36.46 -8.37
CA ASP A 651 -18.26 -37.77 -8.88
C ASP A 651 -16.74 -37.84 -9.01
N ASN A 652 -16.11 -36.74 -9.50
CA ASN A 652 -14.64 -36.69 -9.63
C ASN A 652 -13.95 -36.63 -8.26
N VAL A 653 -14.49 -35.86 -7.29
CA VAL A 653 -13.96 -35.85 -5.92
C VAL A 653 -14.07 -37.23 -5.29
N VAL A 654 -15.25 -37.90 -5.39
CA VAL A 654 -15.46 -39.26 -4.91
C VAL A 654 -14.49 -40.25 -5.56
N LYS A 655 -14.31 -40.18 -6.87
CA LYS A 655 -13.36 -41.02 -7.62
C LYS A 655 -11.94 -40.79 -7.12
N THR A 656 -11.49 -39.53 -7.01
CA THR A 656 -10.16 -39.20 -6.56
C THR A 656 -9.88 -39.66 -5.14
N VAL A 657 -10.85 -39.52 -4.22
CA VAL A 657 -10.72 -40.05 -2.84
C VAL A 657 -10.55 -41.55 -2.87
N LYS A 658 -11.35 -42.30 -3.66
CA LYS A 658 -11.23 -43.76 -3.78
C LYS A 658 -9.86 -44.17 -4.34
N GLU A 659 -9.33 -43.44 -5.34
CA GLU A 659 -7.98 -43.68 -5.87
C GLU A 659 -6.88 -43.46 -4.85
N VAL A 660 -7.01 -42.49 -3.93
CA VAL A 660 -6.07 -42.25 -2.86
C VAL A 660 -6.15 -43.28 -1.76
N ILE A 661 -7.34 -43.79 -1.52
CA ILE A 661 -7.55 -44.86 -0.50
C ILE A 661 -6.98 -46.20 -1.02
N GLY A 662 -7.11 -46.55 -2.28
CA GLY A 662 -6.63 -47.80 -2.91
C GLY A 662 -7.74 -48.81 -3.09
#